data_83e56ad5b285b98ad4f22e2b37ccfc10
#
_entry.id   83e56ad5b285b98ad4f22e2b37ccfc10
#
_cell.length_a   1.000
_cell.length_b   1.000
_cell.length_c   1.000
_cell.angle_alpha   90.00
_cell.angle_beta   90.00
_cell.angle_gamma   90.00
#
_symmetry.space_group_name_H-M   'P 1'
#
loop_
_entity.id
_entity.type
_entity.pdbx_description
1 polymer ?
#
loop_
_entity_poly.entity_id
_entity_poly.type
_entity_poly.pdbx_seq_one_letter_code
_entity_poly.pdbx_strand_id
1 'polypeptide(L)'
;MSQTIHVLPDHVANQIAAGEVIQRPASVVKELMENAVDAGATSIEVHVLDAGRTSIQVIDNGAGMSSEDARVCFERHATSKLQSADDLFALATKGFRGEALASIAAIAHVDVTTCQAGAEVGTTVRCHGSEIAGEEPKARAVGTTFHVKNLFYNVPARRNFLKSDAVELRHVVDEFQRVAFAHPGIAFTLTHQNANLFQLKPGTMRQRIVGILGPKHDERLVPVQEETDVVRIEGFVGKPDSARKTRGEQFLFVNGRFVKHGLLHRAVLRAYDGLISDGQHPLYALYLEVDPARVDVNIHPTKIEVKFEEEQPILAILKSAVKRGLGAHNVAPSIDFDAEVGLNIPDLKPGATVSEPPIHINPSYNPFATGATGSGGSNSGQASSGTSRSPGGRTLGEAHGGWSKSPAAGWKELYQVLEPGEGEFEVESQEERASSPTNAAVQREAAEGLEILQWRGRYLLVPTEEGVAVVHIRRAHMRVLYERYLAAQDSAASSRQVASQALLVPEDITLTQPEVMALMDAQEVLRGMGMELEQVDDQTIQLRAVPADLITSVREALDSVLETFHDGSWDGEDERREKWAKAWAQRAAASGDAPMPPAARRQLVADLWACAHPNVDPMGRTALSVWADKDLENPFR
;
A
#
# COMPACT_ATOMS: atom_id res chain seq x y z
N MET A 1 -31.12 2.75 -48.47
CA MET A 1 -30.35 2.25 -47.32
C MET A 1 -30.16 3.42 -46.40
N SER A 2 -30.66 3.36 -45.16
CA SER A 2 -30.46 4.42 -44.18
C SER A 2 -28.99 4.42 -43.72
N GLN A 3 -28.39 5.60 -43.75
CA GLN A 3 -27.02 5.79 -43.30
C GLN A 3 -26.95 5.46 -41.79
N THR A 4 -26.20 4.41 -41.42
CA THR A 4 -26.11 3.92 -40.02
C THR A 4 -25.02 4.66 -39.23
N ILE A 5 -24.02 5.24 -39.92
CA ILE A 5 -22.93 6.00 -39.33
C ILE A 5 -23.20 7.49 -39.50
N HIS A 6 -23.17 8.25 -38.42
CA HIS A 6 -23.34 9.71 -38.42
C HIS A 6 -22.27 10.38 -37.52
N VAL A 7 -21.94 11.61 -37.83
CA VAL A 7 -21.02 12.43 -37.05
C VAL A 7 -21.73 12.88 -35.76
N LEU A 8 -21.09 12.70 -34.63
CA LEU A 8 -21.62 13.17 -33.34
C LEU A 8 -21.62 14.70 -33.30
N PRO A 9 -22.60 15.31 -32.62
CA PRO A 9 -22.56 16.73 -32.30
C PRO A 9 -21.32 17.06 -31.47
N ASP A 10 -20.73 18.25 -31.69
CA ASP A 10 -19.47 18.68 -31.06
C ASP A 10 -19.53 18.59 -29.53
N HIS A 11 -20.66 18.94 -28.91
CA HIS A 11 -20.80 18.86 -27.46
C HIS A 11 -20.71 17.43 -26.94
N VAL A 12 -21.25 16.43 -27.64
CA VAL A 12 -21.17 15.01 -27.27
C VAL A 12 -19.75 14.50 -27.47
N ALA A 13 -19.13 14.84 -28.61
CA ALA A 13 -17.74 14.47 -28.88
C ALA A 13 -16.80 15.05 -27.82
N ASN A 14 -17.05 16.31 -27.39
CA ASN A 14 -16.30 16.97 -26.33
C ASN A 14 -16.46 16.28 -24.98
N GLN A 15 -17.67 15.84 -24.61
CA GLN A 15 -17.91 15.10 -23.36
C GLN A 15 -17.25 13.72 -23.36
N ILE A 16 -17.23 13.01 -24.50
CA ILE A 16 -16.57 11.71 -24.62
C ILE A 16 -15.06 11.88 -24.45
N ALA A 17 -14.45 12.82 -25.20
CA ALA A 17 -13.02 13.08 -25.09
C ALA A 17 -12.59 13.63 -23.72
N ALA A 18 -13.40 14.54 -23.13
CA ALA A 18 -13.16 14.99 -21.77
C ALA A 18 -13.08 13.83 -20.80
N GLY A 19 -13.80 12.77 -21.09
CA GLY A 19 -13.82 11.58 -20.31
C GLY A 19 -12.57 10.74 -20.30
N GLU A 20 -11.80 10.82 -21.31
CA GLU A 20 -10.50 10.12 -21.38
C GLU A 20 -9.44 10.88 -20.61
N VAL A 21 -9.54 12.21 -20.54
CA VAL A 21 -8.57 13.10 -19.88
C VAL A 21 -8.90 13.30 -18.40
N ILE A 22 -10.16 13.64 -18.10
CA ILE A 22 -10.62 13.98 -16.74
C ILE A 22 -11.54 12.86 -16.21
N GLN A 23 -10.96 11.99 -15.43
CA GLN A 23 -11.68 10.85 -14.84
C GLN A 23 -12.17 11.15 -13.41
N ARG A 24 -11.48 12.03 -12.68
CA ARG A 24 -11.70 12.33 -11.26
C ARG A 24 -11.40 13.80 -10.94
N PRO A 25 -11.86 14.33 -9.78
CA PRO A 25 -11.45 15.65 -9.28
C PRO A 25 -9.93 15.83 -9.20
N ALA A 26 -9.20 14.79 -8.78
CA ALA A 26 -7.74 14.80 -8.75
C ALA A 26 -7.07 15.08 -10.10
N SER A 27 -7.69 14.64 -11.21
CA SER A 27 -7.18 14.95 -12.56
C SER A 27 -7.25 16.45 -12.86
N VAL A 28 -8.31 17.12 -12.42
CA VAL A 28 -8.46 18.57 -12.56
C VAL A 28 -7.38 19.30 -11.76
N VAL A 29 -7.18 18.92 -10.49
CA VAL A 29 -6.16 19.51 -9.62
C VAL A 29 -4.77 19.34 -10.25
N LYS A 30 -4.42 18.16 -10.72
CA LYS A 30 -3.15 17.88 -11.40
C LYS A 30 -2.93 18.80 -12.60
N GLU A 31 -3.86 18.83 -13.55
CA GLU A 31 -3.71 19.60 -14.78
C GLU A 31 -3.62 21.11 -14.51
N LEU A 32 -4.40 21.65 -13.54
CA LEU A 32 -4.35 23.06 -13.18
C LEU A 32 -3.05 23.42 -12.46
N MET A 33 -2.57 22.57 -11.54
CA MET A 33 -1.28 22.78 -10.88
C MET A 33 -0.11 22.71 -11.87
N GLU A 34 -0.11 21.74 -12.78
CA GLU A 34 0.90 21.63 -13.83
C GLU A 34 0.90 22.85 -14.75
N ASN A 35 -0.28 23.40 -15.08
CA ASN A 35 -0.38 24.65 -15.84
C ASN A 35 0.16 25.85 -15.07
N ALA A 36 -0.07 25.93 -13.76
CA ALA A 36 0.49 26.99 -12.91
C ALA A 36 2.03 26.90 -12.83
N VAL A 37 2.59 25.68 -12.73
CA VAL A 37 4.04 25.47 -12.79
C VAL A 37 4.61 25.90 -14.15
N ASP A 38 3.97 25.51 -15.25
CA ASP A 38 4.38 25.89 -16.62
C ASP A 38 4.27 27.42 -16.85
N ALA A 39 3.37 28.11 -16.13
CA ALA A 39 3.25 29.58 -16.14
C ALA A 39 4.32 30.28 -15.29
N GLY A 40 5.27 29.54 -14.69
CA GLY A 40 6.34 30.08 -13.88
C GLY A 40 5.91 30.58 -12.51
N ALA A 41 4.83 30.03 -11.94
CA ALA A 41 4.36 30.40 -10.62
C ALA A 41 5.40 30.09 -9.53
N THR A 42 5.52 30.97 -8.55
CA THR A 42 6.32 30.76 -7.34
C THR A 42 5.47 30.41 -6.12
N SER A 43 4.15 30.59 -6.22
CA SER A 43 3.16 30.21 -5.21
C SER A 43 1.92 29.67 -5.88
N ILE A 44 1.44 28.51 -5.41
CA ILE A 44 0.24 27.84 -5.90
C ILE A 44 -0.62 27.44 -4.70
N GLU A 45 -1.89 27.91 -4.70
CA GLU A 45 -2.86 27.59 -3.67
C GLU A 45 -4.01 26.77 -4.28
N VAL A 46 -4.35 25.68 -3.64
CA VAL A 46 -5.43 24.77 -4.05
C VAL A 46 -6.48 24.73 -2.95
N HIS A 47 -7.72 25.11 -3.28
CA HIS A 47 -8.86 25.06 -2.37
C HIS A 47 -9.89 24.07 -2.91
N VAL A 48 -10.29 23.12 -2.09
CA VAL A 48 -11.19 22.02 -2.48
C VAL A 48 -12.38 21.96 -1.53
N LEU A 49 -13.59 21.87 -2.08
CA LEU A 49 -14.82 21.61 -1.32
C LEU A 49 -15.45 20.30 -1.80
N ASP A 50 -15.97 19.52 -0.85
CA ASP A 50 -16.62 18.20 -1.07
C ASP A 50 -15.74 17.30 -1.96
N ALA A 51 -14.45 17.18 -1.58
CA ALA A 51 -13.45 16.39 -2.31
C ALA A 51 -13.33 16.75 -3.82
N GLY A 52 -13.69 17.98 -4.18
CA GLY A 52 -13.63 18.49 -5.56
C GLY A 52 -14.89 18.25 -6.38
N ARG A 53 -15.96 17.74 -5.82
CA ARG A 53 -17.25 17.57 -6.51
C ARG A 53 -17.96 18.90 -6.70
N THR A 54 -17.98 19.71 -5.64
CA THR A 54 -18.65 21.02 -5.64
C THR A 54 -17.74 22.10 -6.15
N SER A 55 -16.47 22.16 -5.69
CA SER A 55 -15.55 23.23 -6.06
C SER A 55 -14.10 22.80 -5.97
N ILE A 56 -13.33 23.19 -7.01
CA ILE A 56 -11.87 23.16 -7.05
C ILE A 56 -11.41 24.54 -7.49
N GLN A 57 -10.63 25.22 -6.66
CA GLN A 57 -10.03 26.50 -7.01
C GLN A 57 -8.51 26.38 -6.94
N VAL A 58 -7.84 26.77 -8.02
CA VAL A 58 -6.37 26.86 -8.07
C VAL A 58 -5.98 28.30 -8.36
N ILE A 59 -5.16 28.85 -7.48
CA ILE A 59 -4.67 30.23 -7.53
C ILE A 59 -3.16 30.20 -7.70
N ASP A 60 -2.65 30.88 -8.71
CA ASP A 60 -1.23 31.03 -8.96
C ASP A 60 -0.83 32.49 -9.15
N ASN A 61 0.44 32.77 -8.96
CA ASN A 61 1.10 34.04 -9.22
C ASN A 61 2.02 34.01 -10.44
N GLY A 62 1.72 33.13 -11.41
CA GLY A 62 2.48 32.99 -12.65
C GLY A 62 2.30 34.17 -13.61
N ALA A 63 2.71 33.99 -14.87
CA ALA A 63 2.71 35.03 -15.88
C ALA A 63 1.32 35.63 -16.21
N GLY A 64 0.23 34.90 -15.90
CA GLY A 64 -1.11 35.29 -16.30
C GLY A 64 -1.36 35.13 -17.80
N MET A 65 -2.56 35.55 -18.26
CA MET A 65 -3.00 35.51 -19.64
C MET A 65 -3.60 36.86 -20.06
N SER A 66 -3.53 37.17 -21.35
CA SER A 66 -4.29 38.27 -21.94
C SER A 66 -5.79 37.96 -21.93
N SER A 67 -6.67 38.96 -22.14
CA SER A 67 -8.11 38.69 -22.27
C SER A 67 -8.45 37.81 -23.47
N GLU A 68 -7.67 37.91 -24.55
CA GLU A 68 -7.81 37.09 -25.74
C GLU A 68 -7.40 35.63 -25.45
N ASP A 69 -6.23 35.43 -24.84
CA ASP A 69 -5.76 34.09 -24.44
C ASP A 69 -6.71 33.43 -23.42
N ALA A 70 -7.28 34.21 -22.50
CA ALA A 70 -8.23 33.69 -21.52
C ALA A 70 -9.54 33.17 -22.14
N ARG A 71 -9.91 33.62 -23.32
CA ARG A 71 -11.02 33.08 -24.12
C ARG A 71 -10.60 31.83 -24.86
N VAL A 72 -9.46 31.92 -25.58
CA VAL A 72 -8.97 30.86 -26.45
C VAL A 72 -8.49 29.64 -25.66
N CYS A 73 -8.10 29.80 -24.39
CA CYS A 73 -7.60 28.68 -23.55
C CYS A 73 -8.61 27.53 -23.37
N PHE A 74 -9.90 27.76 -23.61
CA PHE A 74 -10.96 26.73 -23.56
C PHE A 74 -11.22 26.05 -24.90
N GLU A 75 -10.57 26.50 -25.97
CA GLU A 75 -10.68 25.86 -27.28
C GLU A 75 -9.79 24.60 -27.33
N ARG A 76 -10.22 23.64 -28.13
CA ARG A 76 -9.42 22.43 -28.35
C ARG A 76 -8.19 22.75 -29.19
N HIS A 77 -7.09 22.10 -28.82
CA HIS A 77 -5.78 22.26 -29.46
C HIS A 77 -5.19 23.67 -29.29
N ALA A 78 -5.76 24.50 -28.39
CA ALA A 78 -5.18 25.77 -28.02
C ALA A 78 -4.04 25.55 -27.01
N THR A 79 -2.82 25.85 -27.42
CA THR A 79 -1.63 25.70 -26.57
C THR A 79 -0.60 26.78 -26.89
N SER A 80 0.01 27.35 -25.88
CA SER A 80 1.17 28.23 -26.01
C SER A 80 2.52 27.45 -25.93
N LYS A 81 2.47 26.12 -25.75
CA LYS A 81 3.62 25.30 -25.37
C LYS A 81 4.24 24.54 -26.53
N LEU A 82 3.56 24.45 -27.68
CA LEU A 82 4.03 23.81 -28.91
C LEU A 82 3.82 24.76 -30.08
N GLN A 83 4.82 24.91 -30.93
CA GLN A 83 4.76 25.68 -32.17
C GLN A 83 5.02 24.82 -33.40
N SER A 84 5.74 23.72 -33.23
CA SER A 84 6.10 22.80 -34.31
C SER A 84 5.95 21.35 -33.94
N ALA A 85 5.96 20.45 -34.95
CA ALA A 85 5.96 19.01 -34.69
C ALA A 85 7.26 18.52 -34.03
N ASP A 86 8.36 19.23 -34.22
CA ASP A 86 9.65 18.88 -33.64
C ASP A 86 9.68 19.08 -32.11
N ASP A 87 8.87 20.02 -31.60
CA ASP A 87 8.73 20.26 -30.15
C ASP A 87 8.15 19.03 -29.41
N LEU A 88 7.47 18.12 -30.12
CA LEU A 88 6.96 16.88 -29.55
C LEU A 88 8.06 15.91 -29.11
N PHE A 89 9.26 16.01 -29.70
CA PHE A 89 10.41 15.17 -29.38
C PHE A 89 11.29 15.75 -28.27
N ALA A 90 11.04 17.01 -27.86
CA ALA A 90 11.82 17.70 -26.84
C ALA A 90 10.92 18.37 -25.79
N LEU A 91 9.94 17.63 -25.26
CA LEU A 91 8.94 18.13 -24.33
C LEU A 91 9.55 18.55 -22.99
N ALA A 92 9.77 19.85 -22.79
CA ALA A 92 10.19 20.44 -21.53
C ALA A 92 9.02 20.82 -20.60
N THR A 93 7.83 21.10 -21.17
CA THR A 93 6.63 21.53 -20.41
C THR A 93 5.81 20.35 -19.92
N LYS A 94 5.07 20.53 -18.80
CA LYS A 94 4.20 19.48 -18.22
C LYS A 94 2.97 19.20 -19.09
N GLY A 95 2.32 20.25 -19.63
CA GLY A 95 1.22 20.15 -20.58
C GLY A 95 1.68 20.46 -22.01
N PHE A 96 1.09 19.81 -23.02
CA PHE A 96 1.40 20.11 -24.44
C PHE A 96 0.23 19.95 -25.40
N ARG A 97 -0.80 19.14 -25.07
CA ARG A 97 -1.88 18.78 -26.02
C ARG A 97 -2.92 19.89 -26.25
N GLY A 98 -3.03 20.90 -25.37
CA GLY A 98 -4.06 21.92 -25.47
C GLY A 98 -5.50 21.40 -25.31
N GLU A 99 -5.70 20.32 -24.56
CA GLU A 99 -7.00 19.66 -24.40
C GLU A 99 -7.52 19.65 -22.97
N ALA A 100 -6.67 19.88 -21.96
CA ALA A 100 -7.03 19.75 -20.54
C ALA A 100 -8.11 20.79 -20.14
N LEU A 101 -7.91 22.08 -20.43
CA LEU A 101 -8.87 23.13 -20.09
C LEU A 101 -10.18 23.00 -20.85
N ALA A 102 -10.12 22.66 -22.16
CA ALA A 102 -11.29 22.38 -22.98
C ALA A 102 -12.09 21.19 -22.42
N SER A 103 -11.39 20.14 -21.97
CA SER A 103 -12.01 18.96 -21.35
C SER A 103 -12.67 19.29 -20.02
N ILE A 104 -12.03 20.10 -19.17
CA ILE A 104 -12.61 20.54 -17.88
C ILE A 104 -13.86 21.40 -18.14
N ALA A 105 -13.79 22.37 -19.07
CA ALA A 105 -14.89 23.24 -19.41
C ALA A 105 -16.10 22.49 -20.02
N ALA A 106 -15.88 21.38 -20.72
CA ALA A 106 -16.94 20.55 -21.27
C ALA A 106 -17.79 19.84 -20.20
N ILE A 107 -17.26 19.61 -19.00
CA ILE A 107 -17.91 18.81 -17.95
C ILE A 107 -18.10 19.52 -16.61
N ALA A 108 -17.75 20.82 -16.56
CA ALA A 108 -17.86 21.66 -15.36
C ALA A 108 -18.20 23.10 -15.72
N HIS A 109 -18.54 23.89 -14.71
CA HIS A 109 -18.58 25.35 -14.83
C HIS A 109 -17.22 25.91 -14.43
N VAL A 110 -16.56 26.64 -15.32
CA VAL A 110 -15.20 27.15 -15.09
C VAL A 110 -15.19 28.67 -15.15
N ASP A 111 -14.75 29.30 -14.08
CA ASP A 111 -14.43 30.74 -14.06
C ASP A 111 -12.89 30.89 -14.07
N VAL A 112 -12.34 31.58 -15.04
CA VAL A 112 -10.93 31.96 -15.05
C VAL A 112 -10.81 33.46 -14.79
N THR A 113 -10.04 33.85 -13.79
CA THR A 113 -9.67 35.23 -13.53
C THR A 113 -8.17 35.37 -13.68
N THR A 114 -7.70 36.22 -14.60
CA THR A 114 -6.28 36.33 -14.92
C THR A 114 -5.84 37.76 -15.14
N CYS A 115 -4.57 38.03 -14.90
CA CYS A 115 -3.94 39.33 -15.14
C CYS A 115 -2.47 39.10 -15.52
N GLN A 116 -2.02 39.74 -16.60
CA GLN A 116 -0.60 39.72 -17.01
C GLN A 116 0.17 40.90 -16.37
N ALA A 117 1.49 40.74 -16.32
CA ALA A 117 2.38 41.81 -15.90
C ALA A 117 2.24 43.02 -16.85
N GLY A 118 2.03 44.22 -16.29
CA GLY A 118 1.85 45.45 -17.06
C GLY A 118 0.40 45.76 -17.45
N ALA A 119 -0.56 44.87 -17.21
CA ALA A 119 -1.98 45.17 -17.36
C ALA A 119 -2.53 45.89 -16.12
N GLU A 120 -3.31 46.95 -16.33
CA GLU A 120 -3.92 47.71 -15.22
C GLU A 120 -5.08 46.95 -14.57
N VAL A 121 -5.80 46.15 -15.36
CA VAL A 121 -6.99 45.43 -14.92
C VAL A 121 -6.94 43.99 -15.49
N GLY A 122 -7.24 43.01 -14.67
CA GLY A 122 -7.40 41.63 -15.09
C GLY A 122 -8.77 41.36 -15.72
N THR A 123 -8.95 40.18 -16.26
CA THR A 123 -10.17 39.71 -16.89
C THR A 123 -10.69 38.47 -16.23
N THR A 124 -12.02 38.37 -16.04
CA THR A 124 -12.71 37.13 -15.68
C THR A 124 -13.50 36.63 -16.88
N VAL A 125 -13.23 35.40 -17.31
CA VAL A 125 -14.02 34.70 -18.34
C VAL A 125 -14.75 33.55 -17.68
N ARG A 126 -16.06 33.43 -17.93
CA ARG A 126 -16.90 32.31 -17.46
C ARG A 126 -17.22 31.38 -18.61
N CYS A 127 -16.95 30.09 -18.46
CA CYS A 127 -17.21 29.07 -19.45
C CYS A 127 -18.08 27.95 -18.84
N HIS A 128 -19.20 27.67 -19.48
CA HIS A 128 -20.15 26.64 -19.04
C HIS A 128 -20.44 25.67 -20.19
N GLY A 129 -20.05 24.40 -20.04
CA GLY A 129 -20.30 23.39 -21.07
C GLY A 129 -19.62 23.69 -22.42
N SER A 130 -18.41 24.24 -22.40
CA SER A 130 -17.62 24.72 -23.54
C SER A 130 -18.13 26.01 -24.21
N GLU A 131 -19.12 26.71 -23.63
CA GLU A 131 -19.60 27.99 -24.15
C GLU A 131 -19.19 29.12 -23.21
N ILE A 132 -18.70 30.23 -23.76
CA ILE A 132 -18.37 31.43 -22.99
C ILE A 132 -19.67 32.11 -22.57
N ALA A 133 -19.97 32.05 -21.28
CA ALA A 133 -21.18 32.63 -20.69
C ALA A 133 -21.05 34.14 -20.39
N GLY A 134 -19.84 34.63 -20.27
CA GLY A 134 -19.60 36.04 -20.02
C GLY A 134 -18.14 36.37 -19.77
N GLU A 135 -17.84 37.68 -19.94
CA GLU A 135 -16.53 38.25 -19.65
C GLU A 135 -16.71 39.56 -18.93
N GLU A 136 -15.89 39.82 -17.92
CA GLU A 136 -15.91 41.06 -17.16
C GLU A 136 -14.50 41.44 -16.71
N PRO A 137 -14.19 42.77 -16.69
CA PRO A 137 -12.95 43.25 -16.10
C PRO A 137 -12.99 43.05 -14.59
N LYS A 138 -11.87 42.62 -14.00
CA LYS A 138 -11.74 42.39 -12.55
C LYS A 138 -10.37 42.78 -12.06
N ALA A 139 -10.32 43.60 -11.03
CA ALA A 139 -9.06 43.95 -10.38
C ALA A 139 -8.43 42.72 -9.73
N ARG A 140 -7.19 42.43 -10.11
CA ARG A 140 -6.42 41.30 -9.59
C ARG A 140 -4.91 41.57 -9.70
N ALA A 141 -4.11 40.98 -8.80
CA ALA A 141 -2.66 40.89 -8.96
C ALA A 141 -2.29 39.95 -10.14
N VAL A 142 -1.06 40.08 -10.64
CA VAL A 142 -0.53 39.21 -11.70
C VAL A 142 -0.66 37.71 -11.34
N GLY A 143 -1.07 36.90 -12.28
CA GLY A 143 -1.29 35.47 -12.13
C GLY A 143 -2.65 34.98 -12.62
N THR A 144 -3.05 33.76 -12.29
CA THR A 144 -4.32 33.17 -12.71
C THR A 144 -5.05 32.50 -11.55
N THR A 145 -6.38 32.56 -11.56
CA THR A 145 -7.26 31.76 -10.70
C THR A 145 -8.22 30.99 -11.59
N PHE A 146 -8.14 29.68 -11.53
CA PHE A 146 -9.16 28.80 -12.08
C PHE A 146 -10.11 28.38 -10.96
N HIS A 147 -11.40 28.54 -11.17
CA HIS A 147 -12.44 28.09 -10.25
C HIS A 147 -13.40 27.17 -11.00
N VAL A 148 -13.22 25.86 -10.80
CA VAL A 148 -14.02 24.79 -11.38
C VAL A 148 -15.13 24.41 -10.41
N LYS A 149 -16.38 24.47 -10.87
CA LYS A 149 -17.58 24.22 -10.06
C LYS A 149 -18.42 23.11 -10.66
N ASN A 150 -19.11 22.37 -9.80
CA ASN A 150 -20.08 21.35 -10.19
C ASN A 150 -19.51 20.33 -11.21
N LEU A 151 -18.36 19.78 -10.93
CA LEU A 151 -17.71 18.80 -11.79
C LEU A 151 -18.66 17.63 -12.12
N PHE A 152 -18.73 17.25 -13.41
CA PHE A 152 -19.64 16.23 -13.97
C PHE A 152 -21.13 16.58 -13.88
N TYR A 153 -21.51 17.86 -13.84
CA TYR A 153 -22.92 18.28 -13.74
C TYR A 153 -23.76 17.75 -14.92
N ASN A 154 -23.19 17.67 -16.10
CA ASN A 154 -23.82 17.23 -17.36
C ASN A 154 -23.48 15.77 -17.73
N VAL A 155 -22.77 15.02 -16.86
CA VAL A 155 -22.40 13.62 -17.05
C VAL A 155 -22.79 12.80 -15.80
N PRO A 156 -24.10 12.58 -15.54
CA PRO A 156 -24.58 12.00 -14.30
C PRO A 156 -24.03 10.59 -14.05
N ALA A 157 -23.82 9.78 -15.08
CA ALA A 157 -23.20 8.48 -14.94
C ALA A 157 -21.83 8.57 -14.24
N ARG A 158 -20.96 9.50 -14.66
CA ARG A 158 -19.64 9.69 -14.01
C ARG A 158 -19.74 10.22 -12.61
N ARG A 159 -20.67 11.14 -12.35
CA ARG A 159 -20.90 11.65 -11.00
C ARG A 159 -21.26 10.53 -10.03
N ASN A 160 -22.03 9.56 -10.48
CA ASN A 160 -22.40 8.38 -9.68
C ASN A 160 -21.25 7.38 -9.50
N PHE A 161 -20.27 7.38 -10.41
CA PHE A 161 -19.07 6.54 -10.29
C PHE A 161 -17.99 7.12 -9.39
N LEU A 162 -18.11 8.36 -8.93
CA LEU A 162 -17.18 8.91 -7.94
C LEU A 162 -17.31 8.16 -6.63
N LYS A 163 -16.17 7.83 -6.05
CA LYS A 163 -16.06 7.13 -4.77
C LYS A 163 -16.51 8.04 -3.60
N SER A 164 -16.37 7.59 -2.35
CA SER A 164 -16.63 8.43 -1.18
C SER A 164 -15.72 9.68 -1.17
N ASP A 165 -16.13 10.73 -0.46
CA ASP A 165 -15.39 12.00 -0.41
C ASP A 165 -13.97 11.80 0.14
N ALA A 166 -13.79 10.93 1.13
CA ALA A 166 -12.47 10.61 1.65
C ALA A 166 -11.54 9.99 0.60
N VAL A 167 -12.07 9.11 -0.26
CA VAL A 167 -11.29 8.48 -1.33
C VAL A 167 -10.93 9.48 -2.42
N GLU A 168 -11.88 10.31 -2.84
CA GLU A 168 -11.61 11.34 -3.86
C GLU A 168 -10.63 12.40 -3.33
N LEU A 169 -10.79 12.83 -2.08
CA LEU A 169 -9.88 13.76 -1.44
C LEU A 169 -8.46 13.19 -1.35
N ARG A 170 -8.33 11.91 -1.02
CA ARG A 170 -7.03 11.25 -1.02
C ARG A 170 -6.37 11.29 -2.39
N HIS A 171 -7.11 11.00 -3.47
CA HIS A 171 -6.56 11.13 -4.82
C HIS A 171 -6.12 12.57 -5.13
N VAL A 172 -6.86 13.58 -4.64
CA VAL A 172 -6.46 15.00 -4.74
C VAL A 172 -5.14 15.23 -4.01
N VAL A 173 -5.02 14.73 -2.78
CA VAL A 173 -3.80 14.84 -1.96
C VAL A 173 -2.62 14.13 -2.65
N ASP A 174 -2.82 12.94 -3.20
CA ASP A 174 -1.77 12.20 -3.91
C ASP A 174 -1.24 12.99 -5.12
N GLU A 175 -2.12 13.57 -5.95
CA GLU A 175 -1.68 14.38 -7.09
C GLU A 175 -1.03 15.68 -6.65
N PHE A 176 -1.57 16.35 -5.62
CA PHE A 176 -0.95 17.54 -5.02
C PHE A 176 0.47 17.25 -4.53
N GLN A 177 0.66 16.16 -3.79
CA GLN A 177 1.98 15.74 -3.29
C GLN A 177 2.96 15.47 -4.44
N ARG A 178 2.52 14.76 -5.49
CA ARG A 178 3.36 14.45 -6.68
C ARG A 178 3.88 15.71 -7.35
N VAL A 179 3.01 16.71 -7.55
CA VAL A 179 3.44 17.99 -8.13
C VAL A 179 4.34 18.76 -7.17
N ALA A 180 3.99 18.81 -5.88
CA ALA A 180 4.77 19.52 -4.86
C ALA A 180 6.16 18.91 -4.66
N PHE A 181 6.32 17.58 -4.72
CA PHE A 181 7.62 16.92 -4.67
C PHE A 181 8.52 17.30 -5.84
N ALA A 182 7.94 17.38 -7.05
CA ALA A 182 8.69 17.71 -8.26
C ALA A 182 9.24 19.15 -8.25
N HIS A 183 8.66 20.06 -7.44
CA HIS A 183 8.96 21.50 -7.47
C HIS A 183 9.23 22.07 -6.07
N PRO A 184 10.36 21.72 -5.42
CA PRO A 184 10.66 22.17 -4.05
C PRO A 184 10.82 23.68 -3.92
N GLY A 185 11.15 24.40 -4.99
CA GLY A 185 11.31 25.86 -5.04
C GLY A 185 10.00 26.65 -5.06
N ILE A 186 8.84 26.00 -5.23
CA ILE A 186 7.52 26.66 -5.29
C ILE A 186 6.82 26.52 -3.93
N ALA A 187 6.13 27.56 -3.46
CA ALA A 187 5.23 27.47 -2.32
C ALA A 187 3.93 26.75 -2.73
N PHE A 188 3.48 25.79 -1.93
CA PHE A 188 2.22 25.11 -2.17
C PHE A 188 1.33 25.11 -0.93
N THR A 189 0.04 25.40 -1.11
CA THR A 189 -0.97 25.32 -0.06
C THR A 189 -2.13 24.45 -0.57
N LEU A 190 -2.61 23.52 0.24
CA LEU A 190 -3.82 22.76 -0.02
C LEU A 190 -4.78 22.93 1.13
N THR A 191 -6.00 23.37 0.84
CA THR A 191 -7.09 23.48 1.83
C THR A 191 -8.28 22.65 1.41
N HIS A 192 -8.92 22.00 2.37
CA HIS A 192 -10.18 21.29 2.20
C HIS A 192 -11.18 21.76 3.24
N GLN A 193 -12.38 22.19 2.81
CA GLN A 193 -13.43 22.70 3.70
C GLN A 193 -12.91 23.76 4.69
N ASN A 194 -12.05 24.67 4.23
CA ASN A 194 -11.37 25.72 4.99
C ASN A 194 -10.32 25.23 6.02
N ALA A 195 -10.07 23.93 6.13
CA ALA A 195 -8.95 23.38 6.90
C ALA A 195 -7.69 23.32 6.04
N ASN A 196 -6.55 23.77 6.57
CA ASN A 196 -5.26 23.64 5.91
C ASN A 196 -4.77 22.20 6.03
N LEU A 197 -4.65 21.49 4.89
CA LEU A 197 -4.05 20.16 4.84
C LEU A 197 -2.53 20.23 4.67
N PHE A 198 -2.06 21.13 3.82
CA PHE A 198 -0.63 21.36 3.59
C PHE A 198 -0.33 22.84 3.44
N GLN A 199 0.80 23.24 4.01
CA GLN A 199 1.40 24.56 3.83
C GLN A 199 2.91 24.40 3.63
N LEU A 200 3.33 24.25 2.39
CA LEU A 200 4.70 23.93 2.00
C LEU A 200 5.42 25.19 1.54
N LYS A 201 6.45 25.59 2.26
CA LYS A 201 7.30 26.74 1.90
C LYS A 201 8.31 26.35 0.81
N PRO A 202 8.80 27.31 0.01
CA PRO A 202 9.94 27.07 -0.88
C PRO A 202 11.16 26.62 -0.06
N GLY A 203 11.93 25.67 -0.57
CA GLY A 203 13.09 25.15 0.16
C GLY A 203 13.87 24.11 -0.61
N THR A 204 14.71 23.38 0.10
CA THR A 204 15.48 22.28 -0.46
C THR A 204 14.59 21.04 -0.67
N MET A 205 15.07 20.10 -1.49
CA MET A 205 14.40 18.81 -1.71
C MET A 205 14.13 18.07 -0.39
N ARG A 206 15.12 18.05 0.54
CA ARG A 206 14.97 17.44 1.86
C ARG A 206 13.85 18.09 2.67
N GLN A 207 13.84 19.42 2.73
CA GLN A 207 12.78 20.16 3.44
C GLN A 207 11.39 19.91 2.83
N ARG A 208 11.31 19.76 1.50
CA ARG A 208 10.07 19.42 0.81
C ARG A 208 9.58 18.02 1.19
N ILE A 209 10.47 17.02 1.19
CA ILE A 209 10.14 15.65 1.60
C ILE A 209 9.63 15.62 3.05
N VAL A 210 10.34 16.27 3.96
CA VAL A 210 9.97 16.36 5.37
C VAL A 210 8.65 17.11 5.57
N GLY A 211 8.43 18.19 4.80
CA GLY A 211 7.19 18.96 4.85
C GLY A 211 5.95 18.17 4.40
N ILE A 212 6.11 17.20 3.49
CA ILE A 212 5.03 16.36 2.99
C ILE A 212 4.84 15.10 3.86
N LEU A 213 5.92 14.40 4.21
CA LEU A 213 5.86 13.12 4.92
C LEU A 213 5.92 13.25 6.45
N GLY A 214 6.21 14.47 6.94
CA GLY A 214 6.30 14.76 8.36
C GLY A 214 7.74 14.80 8.91
N PRO A 215 7.95 15.51 10.05
CA PRO A 215 9.28 15.80 10.60
C PRO A 215 10.05 14.55 11.06
N LYS A 216 9.37 13.48 11.45
CA LYS A 216 10.00 12.22 11.87
C LYS A 216 10.82 11.54 10.77
N HIS A 217 10.58 11.89 9.50
CA HIS A 217 11.34 11.35 8.38
C HIS A 217 12.70 12.01 8.19
N ASP A 218 12.96 13.18 8.79
CA ASP A 218 14.20 13.92 8.56
C ASP A 218 15.45 13.11 8.93
N GLU A 219 15.47 12.47 10.09
CA GLU A 219 16.60 11.64 10.57
C GLU A 219 16.75 10.31 9.82
N ARG A 220 15.70 9.90 9.10
CA ARG A 220 15.64 8.63 8.38
C ARG A 220 16.03 8.74 6.91
N LEU A 221 16.20 9.95 6.40
CA LEU A 221 16.55 10.20 5.01
C LEU A 221 18.06 10.07 4.77
N VAL A 222 18.42 9.22 3.84
CA VAL A 222 19.76 9.00 3.31
C VAL A 222 19.85 9.64 1.92
N PRO A 223 20.76 10.57 1.66
CA PRO A 223 20.91 11.18 0.36
C PRO A 223 21.50 10.18 -0.67
N VAL A 224 20.97 10.25 -1.87
CA VAL A 224 21.46 9.51 -3.04
C VAL A 224 21.79 10.51 -4.13
N GLN A 225 23.02 10.45 -4.64
CA GLN A 225 23.47 11.28 -5.73
C GLN A 225 24.41 10.47 -6.63
N GLU A 226 24.15 10.50 -7.93
CA GLU A 226 24.95 9.87 -8.97
C GLU A 226 24.86 10.69 -10.24
N GLU A 227 25.98 10.90 -10.91
CA GLU A 227 26.02 11.61 -12.18
C GLU A 227 26.83 10.78 -13.18
N THR A 228 26.18 10.45 -14.30
CA THR A 228 26.76 9.68 -15.39
C THR A 228 26.34 10.28 -16.73
N ASP A 229 26.96 9.85 -17.82
CA ASP A 229 26.57 10.29 -19.18
C ASP A 229 25.17 9.80 -19.61
N VAL A 230 24.59 8.83 -18.90
CA VAL A 230 23.28 8.22 -19.23
C VAL A 230 22.16 8.81 -18.40
N VAL A 231 22.41 9.02 -17.10
CA VAL A 231 21.39 9.51 -16.15
C VAL A 231 22.07 10.24 -15.01
N ARG A 232 21.47 11.35 -14.58
CA ARG A 232 21.73 11.99 -13.31
C ARG A 232 20.65 11.62 -12.31
N ILE A 233 21.05 11.13 -11.16
CA ILE A 233 20.13 10.68 -10.10
C ILE A 233 20.40 11.52 -8.88
N GLU A 234 19.36 12.13 -8.34
CA GLU A 234 19.38 12.86 -7.07
C GLU A 234 18.18 12.44 -6.22
N GLY A 235 18.28 12.60 -4.90
CA GLY A 235 17.15 12.39 -4.01
C GLY A 235 17.52 11.76 -2.70
N PHE A 236 16.53 11.10 -2.10
CA PHE A 236 16.65 10.52 -0.78
C PHE A 236 15.97 9.15 -0.74
N VAL A 237 16.56 8.25 0.05
CA VAL A 237 15.97 6.95 0.39
C VAL A 237 15.89 6.82 1.90
N GLY A 238 14.97 6.01 2.41
CA GLY A 238 14.81 5.77 3.83
C GLY A 238 15.85 4.79 4.37
N LYS A 239 16.24 4.92 5.63
CA LYS A 239 17.01 3.88 6.33
C LYS A 239 16.22 2.56 6.36
N PRO A 240 16.86 1.38 6.35
CA PRO A 240 16.18 0.08 6.38
C PRO A 240 15.23 -0.11 7.56
N ASP A 241 15.57 0.41 8.74
CA ASP A 241 14.74 0.37 9.95
C ASP A 241 13.41 1.11 9.82
N SER A 242 13.33 2.04 8.85
CA SER A 242 12.11 2.80 8.53
C SER A 242 11.23 2.16 7.45
N ALA A 243 11.64 1.01 6.89
CA ALA A 243 10.86 0.32 5.88
C ALA A 243 9.51 -0.17 6.45
N ARG A 244 8.44 0.00 5.66
CA ARG A 244 7.07 -0.35 6.06
C ARG A 244 6.56 -1.54 5.27
N LYS A 245 5.62 -2.29 5.84
CA LYS A 245 4.88 -3.33 5.12
C LYS A 245 3.91 -2.73 4.09
N THR A 246 3.53 -1.46 4.27
CA THR A 246 2.61 -0.72 3.39
C THR A 246 3.37 0.03 2.30
N ARG A 247 2.75 0.12 1.12
CA ARG A 247 3.20 0.99 0.04
C ARG A 247 2.59 2.39 0.23
N GLY A 248 3.18 3.41 -0.41
CA GLY A 248 2.65 4.78 -0.42
C GLY A 248 3.72 5.87 -0.32
N GLU A 249 4.93 5.51 0.16
CA GLU A 249 6.04 6.46 0.31
C GLU A 249 7.12 6.26 -0.78
N GLN A 250 6.71 5.81 -1.97
CA GLN A 250 7.59 5.52 -3.10
C GLN A 250 7.38 6.54 -4.23
N PHE A 251 8.25 7.55 -4.30
CA PHE A 251 8.16 8.61 -5.28
C PHE A 251 9.34 8.56 -6.24
N LEU A 252 9.04 8.42 -7.53
CA LEU A 252 10.02 8.40 -8.60
C LEU A 252 9.68 9.47 -9.63
N PHE A 253 10.67 10.27 -9.98
CA PHE A 253 10.51 11.35 -10.95
C PHE A 253 11.51 11.19 -12.09
N VAL A 254 11.03 11.38 -13.33
CA VAL A 254 11.88 11.42 -14.53
C VAL A 254 11.63 12.77 -15.21
N ASN A 255 12.69 13.55 -15.39
CA ASN A 255 12.63 14.92 -15.94
C ASN A 255 11.54 15.76 -15.25
N GLY A 256 11.48 15.67 -13.90
CA GLY A 256 10.52 16.36 -13.06
C GLY A 256 9.08 15.85 -13.15
N ARG A 257 8.78 14.72 -13.83
CA ARG A 257 7.46 14.07 -13.88
C ARG A 257 7.41 12.88 -12.96
N PHE A 258 6.35 12.75 -12.19
CA PHE A 258 6.10 11.53 -11.41
C PHE A 258 5.85 10.35 -12.34
N VAL A 259 6.53 9.24 -12.11
CA VAL A 259 6.38 8.01 -12.89
C VAL A 259 6.16 6.79 -12.02
N LYS A 260 5.34 5.86 -12.51
CA LYS A 260 5.18 4.52 -11.95
C LYS A 260 5.90 3.54 -12.86
N HIS A 261 7.04 3.02 -12.44
CA HIS A 261 7.86 2.13 -13.26
C HIS A 261 8.31 0.90 -12.46
N GLY A 262 7.75 -0.25 -12.77
CA GLY A 262 7.94 -1.48 -12.00
C GLY A 262 9.40 -1.96 -11.94
N LEU A 263 10.18 -1.77 -13.00
CA LEU A 263 11.59 -2.20 -13.04
C LEU A 263 12.49 -1.26 -12.22
N LEU A 264 12.27 0.07 -12.29
CA LEU A 264 12.98 1.03 -11.45
C LEU A 264 12.68 0.78 -9.96
N HIS A 265 11.41 0.53 -9.61
CA HIS A 265 11.04 0.14 -8.25
C HIS A 265 11.78 -1.11 -7.79
N ARG A 266 11.85 -2.16 -8.63
CA ARG A 266 12.62 -3.38 -8.31
C ARG A 266 14.11 -3.12 -8.19
N ALA A 267 14.68 -2.20 -8.98
CA ALA A 267 16.09 -1.84 -8.88
C ALA A 267 16.40 -1.20 -7.52
N VAL A 268 15.50 -0.32 -7.02
CA VAL A 268 15.60 0.23 -5.67
C VAL A 268 15.48 -0.87 -4.62
N LEU A 269 14.47 -1.74 -4.68
CA LEU A 269 14.30 -2.85 -3.73
C LEU A 269 15.53 -3.76 -3.69
N ARG A 270 16.12 -4.10 -4.85
CA ARG A 270 17.34 -4.90 -4.92
C ARG A 270 18.58 -4.23 -4.29
N ALA A 271 18.58 -2.92 -4.10
CA ALA A 271 19.63 -2.25 -3.34
C ALA A 271 19.49 -2.46 -1.83
N TYR A 272 18.28 -2.80 -1.36
CA TYR A 272 17.97 -3.16 0.03
C TYR A 272 18.02 -4.66 0.31
N ASP A 273 18.42 -5.50 -0.66
CA ASP A 273 18.52 -6.94 -0.45
C ASP A 273 19.39 -7.26 0.78
N GLY A 274 18.83 -8.02 1.72
CA GLY A 274 19.48 -8.38 2.99
C GLY A 274 19.46 -7.29 4.07
N LEU A 275 18.89 -6.10 3.81
CA LEU A 275 18.76 -5.01 4.76
C LEU A 275 17.33 -4.86 5.32
N ILE A 276 16.33 -5.28 4.57
CA ILE A 276 14.91 -5.24 4.96
C ILE A 276 14.30 -6.64 4.85
N SER A 277 13.23 -6.90 5.59
CA SER A 277 12.51 -8.17 5.52
C SER A 277 11.70 -8.28 4.24
N ASP A 278 11.41 -9.51 3.80
CA ASP A 278 10.56 -9.76 2.63
C ASP A 278 9.17 -9.13 2.82
N GLY A 279 8.69 -8.46 1.77
CA GLY A 279 7.41 -7.77 1.78
C GLY A 279 7.42 -6.38 2.41
N GLN A 280 8.57 -5.87 2.86
CA GLN A 280 8.71 -4.48 3.27
C GLN A 280 9.08 -3.57 2.10
N HIS A 281 8.63 -2.32 2.18
CA HIS A 281 8.84 -1.29 1.18
C HIS A 281 9.60 -0.11 1.81
N PRO A 282 10.80 0.23 1.30
CA PRO A 282 11.52 1.40 1.78
C PRO A 282 10.87 2.68 1.25
N LEU A 283 10.94 3.75 2.03
CA LEU A 283 10.66 5.10 1.56
C LEU A 283 11.71 5.52 0.53
N TYR A 284 11.30 6.18 -0.54
CA TYR A 284 12.21 6.90 -1.40
C TYR A 284 11.53 8.05 -2.17
N ALA A 285 12.28 9.11 -2.41
CA ALA A 285 11.96 10.19 -3.33
C ALA A 285 13.19 10.42 -4.21
N LEU A 286 13.17 9.87 -5.42
CA LEU A 286 14.30 9.83 -6.36
C LEU A 286 13.95 10.57 -7.64
N TYR A 287 14.88 11.37 -8.11
CA TYR A 287 14.75 12.21 -9.29
C TYR A 287 15.81 11.79 -10.29
N LEU A 288 15.37 11.40 -11.47
CA LEU A 288 16.19 11.00 -12.60
C LEU A 288 16.11 12.06 -13.68
N GLU A 289 17.25 12.60 -14.09
CA GLU A 289 17.38 13.46 -15.26
C GLU A 289 18.01 12.64 -16.37
N VAL A 290 17.31 12.47 -17.46
CA VAL A 290 17.70 11.71 -18.64
C VAL A 290 17.47 12.60 -19.86
N ASP A 291 18.29 12.47 -20.89
CA ASP A 291 18.10 13.18 -22.16
C ASP A 291 16.66 12.96 -22.66
N PRO A 292 15.86 14.02 -22.84
CA PRO A 292 14.47 13.89 -23.31
C PRO A 292 14.33 13.07 -24.62
N ALA A 293 15.33 13.11 -25.50
CA ALA A 293 15.33 12.34 -26.75
C ALA A 293 15.40 10.81 -26.53
N ARG A 294 15.85 10.36 -25.34
CA ARG A 294 15.99 8.94 -24.98
C ARG A 294 14.85 8.41 -24.11
N VAL A 295 13.81 9.22 -23.88
CA VAL A 295 12.66 8.86 -23.02
C VAL A 295 11.35 9.10 -23.76
N ASP A 296 10.63 8.04 -24.02
CA ASP A 296 9.25 8.17 -24.52
C ASP A 296 8.27 8.29 -23.32
N VAL A 297 7.63 9.45 -23.23
CA VAL A 297 6.62 9.80 -22.21
C VAL A 297 5.19 9.67 -22.75
N ASN A 298 5.02 9.55 -24.08
CA ASN A 298 3.71 9.57 -24.71
C ASN A 298 3.08 8.17 -24.89
N ILE A 299 3.27 7.29 -23.90
CA ILE A 299 2.77 5.91 -23.92
C ILE A 299 1.31 5.84 -23.44
N HIS A 300 0.96 6.62 -22.40
CA HIS A 300 -0.37 6.61 -21.79
C HIS A 300 -0.94 8.04 -21.66
N PRO A 301 -2.28 8.25 -21.78
CA PRO A 301 -2.89 9.58 -21.62
C PRO A 301 -2.53 10.28 -20.31
N THR A 302 -2.39 9.52 -19.21
CA THR A 302 -2.03 10.04 -17.88
C THR A 302 -0.54 10.39 -17.73
N LYS A 303 0.33 10.01 -18.70
CA LYS A 303 1.77 10.29 -18.70
C LYS A 303 2.54 9.79 -17.47
N ILE A 304 1.99 8.77 -16.79
CA ILE A 304 2.58 8.19 -15.56
C ILE A 304 3.60 7.09 -15.90
N GLU A 305 3.50 6.52 -17.11
CA GLU A 305 4.40 5.49 -17.60
C GLU A 305 5.40 6.09 -18.59
N VAL A 306 6.64 5.67 -18.50
CA VAL A 306 7.73 6.09 -19.38
C VAL A 306 8.48 4.86 -19.89
N LYS A 307 9.05 4.96 -21.08
CA LYS A 307 9.92 3.95 -21.66
C LYS A 307 11.28 4.59 -21.98
N PHE A 308 12.33 3.95 -21.55
CA PHE A 308 13.69 4.38 -21.81
C PHE A 308 14.25 3.63 -23.03
N GLU A 309 15.04 4.30 -23.84
CA GLU A 309 15.79 3.67 -24.93
C GLU A 309 16.82 2.69 -24.35
N GLU A 310 17.55 3.11 -23.33
CA GLU A 310 18.56 2.32 -22.63
C GLU A 310 18.15 2.03 -21.18
N GLU A 311 17.19 1.13 -20.98
CA GLU A 311 16.65 0.86 -19.66
C GLU A 311 17.64 0.14 -18.72
N GLN A 312 18.39 -0.86 -19.21
CA GLN A 312 19.26 -1.70 -18.38
C GLN A 312 20.41 -0.92 -17.71
N PRO A 313 21.13 -0.01 -18.39
CA PRO A 313 22.11 0.85 -17.74
C PRO A 313 21.53 1.71 -16.64
N ILE A 314 20.35 2.32 -16.86
CA ILE A 314 19.67 3.16 -15.87
C ILE A 314 19.33 2.35 -14.61
N LEU A 315 18.80 1.12 -14.77
CA LEU A 315 18.48 0.22 -13.66
C LEU A 315 19.73 -0.16 -12.84
N ALA A 316 20.85 -0.44 -13.52
CA ALA A 316 22.12 -0.80 -12.88
C ALA A 316 22.71 0.39 -12.10
N ILE A 317 22.71 1.58 -12.72
CA ILE A 317 23.20 2.83 -12.10
C ILE A 317 22.34 3.17 -10.88
N LEU A 318 21.00 3.13 -11.01
CA LEU A 318 20.08 3.40 -9.91
C LEU A 318 20.31 2.47 -8.71
N LYS A 319 20.40 1.15 -8.96
CA LYS A 319 20.70 0.17 -7.92
C LYS A 319 22.04 0.48 -7.23
N SER A 320 23.09 0.79 -8.00
CA SER A 320 24.43 1.09 -7.49
C SER A 320 24.44 2.38 -6.66
N ALA A 321 23.77 3.44 -7.14
CA ALA A 321 23.65 4.72 -6.45
C ALA A 321 22.96 4.59 -5.09
N VAL A 322 21.83 3.88 -5.04
CA VAL A 322 21.10 3.62 -3.80
C VAL A 322 21.94 2.78 -2.83
N LYS A 323 22.59 1.70 -3.32
CA LYS A 323 23.45 0.85 -2.50
C LYS A 323 24.65 1.62 -1.94
N ARG A 324 25.25 2.51 -2.73
CA ARG A 324 26.36 3.36 -2.29
C ARG A 324 25.89 4.37 -1.24
N GLY A 325 24.74 5.02 -1.42
CA GLY A 325 24.15 5.93 -0.45
C GLY A 325 23.90 5.25 0.90
N LEU A 326 23.28 4.08 0.89
CA LEU A 326 23.07 3.27 2.09
C LEU A 326 24.37 2.88 2.78
N GLY A 327 25.40 2.46 2.02
CA GLY A 327 26.69 2.07 2.57
C GLY A 327 27.48 3.25 3.17
N ALA A 328 27.45 4.43 2.51
CA ALA A 328 28.18 5.62 2.97
C ALA A 328 27.63 6.20 4.29
N HIS A 329 26.36 5.96 4.60
CA HIS A 329 25.71 6.49 5.80
C HIS A 329 25.57 5.45 6.93
N ASN A 330 26.46 4.44 6.97
CA ASN A 330 26.55 3.41 8.02
C ASN A 330 25.18 2.80 8.40
N VAL A 331 24.41 2.45 7.38
CA VAL A 331 23.14 1.75 7.57
C VAL A 331 23.35 0.25 7.86
N ALA A 332 24.62 -0.21 7.98
CA ALA A 332 24.90 -1.47 8.64
C ALA A 332 24.44 -1.36 10.10
N PRO A 333 23.78 -2.41 10.68
CA PRO A 333 23.46 -2.39 12.09
C PRO A 333 24.76 -2.04 12.84
N SER A 334 24.79 -0.90 13.53
CA SER A 334 25.84 -0.62 14.49
C SER A 334 25.76 -1.80 15.45
N ILE A 335 26.80 -2.60 15.48
CA ILE A 335 27.02 -3.46 16.64
C ILE A 335 27.18 -2.45 17.76
N ASP A 336 26.14 -2.30 18.56
CA ASP A 336 26.13 -1.46 19.74
C ASP A 336 27.13 -2.07 20.71
N PHE A 337 28.36 -1.60 20.64
CA PHE A 337 29.38 -1.91 21.65
C PHE A 337 29.07 -1.19 22.96
N ASP A 338 28.09 -0.28 22.97
CA ASP A 338 27.59 0.42 24.14
C ASP A 338 26.43 -0.33 24.87
N ALA A 339 25.91 -1.41 24.30
CA ALA A 339 25.22 -2.39 25.12
C ALA A 339 26.27 -3.07 26.00
N GLU A 340 26.67 -2.41 27.06
CA GLU A 340 27.32 -3.04 28.18
C GLU A 340 26.47 -4.24 28.57
N VAL A 341 26.82 -5.42 28.05
CA VAL A 341 26.59 -6.65 28.78
C VAL A 341 27.32 -6.39 30.06
N GLY A 342 26.58 -6.06 31.11
CA GLY A 342 27.10 -5.82 32.43
C GLY A 342 27.91 -7.03 32.87
N LEU A 343 29.16 -7.06 32.45
CA LEU A 343 30.22 -7.76 33.12
C LEU A 343 30.36 -7.03 34.47
N ASN A 344 29.55 -7.47 35.43
CA ASN A 344 29.72 -7.16 36.82
C ASN A 344 31.07 -7.74 37.23
N ILE A 345 32.15 -7.01 36.91
CA ILE A 345 33.47 -7.29 37.45
C ILE A 345 33.39 -6.76 38.89
N PRO A 346 33.41 -7.64 39.91
CA PRO A 346 33.41 -7.17 41.31
C PRO A 346 34.63 -6.30 41.50
N ASP A 347 34.46 -5.11 42.08
CA ASP A 347 35.56 -4.23 42.47
C ASP A 347 36.56 -5.00 43.32
N LEU A 348 37.73 -5.25 42.78
CA LEU A 348 38.86 -5.82 43.52
C LEU A 348 39.28 -4.82 44.60
N LYS A 349 39.03 -5.18 45.88
CA LYS A 349 39.51 -4.39 46.99
C LYS A 349 41.03 -4.23 46.92
N PRO A 350 41.58 -3.03 47.10
CA PRO A 350 43.04 -2.82 47.11
C PRO A 350 43.73 -3.73 48.12
N GLY A 351 44.58 -4.66 47.66
CA GLY A 351 45.33 -5.57 48.51
C GLY A 351 44.96 -7.07 48.36
N ALA A 352 44.02 -7.44 47.51
CA ALA A 352 43.72 -8.84 47.24
C ALA A 352 44.77 -9.43 46.27
N THR A 353 45.50 -10.46 46.71
CA THR A 353 46.38 -11.26 45.85
C THR A 353 45.54 -12.09 44.88
N VAL A 354 45.65 -11.80 43.58
CA VAL A 354 45.03 -12.59 42.51
C VAL A 354 45.83 -13.88 42.39
N SER A 355 45.24 -15.04 42.75
CA SER A 355 45.83 -16.34 42.43
C SER A 355 45.52 -16.69 40.98
N GLU A 356 46.56 -17.04 40.22
CA GLU A 356 46.40 -17.53 38.85
C GLU A 356 45.55 -18.82 38.82
N PRO A 357 44.59 -18.96 37.90
CA PRO A 357 43.80 -20.18 37.83
C PRO A 357 44.72 -21.36 37.45
N PRO A 358 44.56 -22.54 38.09
CA PRO A 358 45.39 -23.68 37.77
C PRO A 358 45.08 -24.19 36.34
N ILE A 359 46.10 -24.20 35.50
CA ILE A 359 46.00 -24.76 34.15
C ILE A 359 46.07 -26.28 34.29
N HIS A 360 44.93 -26.95 34.16
CA HIS A 360 44.90 -28.39 34.05
C HIS A 360 45.19 -28.81 32.59
N ILE A 361 46.42 -29.16 32.30
CA ILE A 361 46.81 -29.79 31.05
C ILE A 361 46.49 -31.29 31.12
N ASN A 362 45.57 -31.76 30.30
CA ASN A 362 45.32 -33.21 30.16
C ASN A 362 46.36 -33.77 29.16
N PRO A 363 47.39 -34.51 29.64
CA PRO A 363 48.48 -35.01 28.76
C PRO A 363 48.04 -36.08 27.76
N SER A 364 46.79 -36.56 27.84
CA SER A 364 46.22 -37.55 26.89
C SER A 364 45.28 -36.91 25.86
N TYR A 365 45.15 -35.59 25.79
CA TYR A 365 44.35 -34.93 24.78
C TYR A 365 45.12 -34.85 23.46
N ASN A 366 44.70 -35.69 22.46
CA ASN A 366 45.21 -35.60 21.12
C ASN A 366 44.13 -35.05 20.18
N PRO A 367 44.26 -33.80 19.70
CA PRO A 367 43.25 -33.17 18.84
C PRO A 367 43.16 -33.82 17.43
N PHE A 368 44.07 -34.76 17.09
CA PHE A 368 44.14 -35.43 15.80
C PHE A 368 43.77 -36.89 15.83
N ALA A 369 43.28 -37.44 16.95
CA ALA A 369 42.83 -38.83 17.01
C ALA A 369 41.41 -38.95 16.43
N THR A 370 41.34 -39.35 15.19
CA THR A 370 40.09 -39.84 14.57
C THR A 370 39.97 -41.33 14.80
N GLY A 371 38.88 -41.77 15.45
CA GLY A 371 38.30 -43.09 15.23
C GLY A 371 38.42 -44.13 16.33
N ALA A 372 37.29 -44.70 16.56
CA ALA A 372 36.96 -46.09 16.91
C ALA A 372 36.50 -46.41 18.34
N THR A 373 35.19 -46.67 18.39
CA THR A 373 34.46 -47.79 19.03
C THR A 373 34.88 -48.30 20.41
N GLY A 374 33.88 -48.38 21.28
CA GLY A 374 33.82 -49.53 22.20
C GLY A 374 33.34 -49.24 23.62
N SER A 375 32.10 -49.54 23.83
CA SER A 375 31.45 -50.20 24.97
C SER A 375 31.91 -49.95 26.44
N GLY A 376 30.92 -49.63 27.22
CA GLY A 376 30.67 -50.35 28.50
C GLY A 376 31.08 -49.65 29.79
N GLY A 377 30.14 -49.42 30.68
CA GLY A 377 30.39 -49.39 32.11
C GLY A 377 29.69 -48.30 32.88
N SER A 378 28.62 -48.66 33.50
CA SER A 378 27.83 -48.04 34.55
C SER A 378 28.65 -47.41 35.71
N ASN A 379 28.32 -46.26 36.21
CA ASN A 379 27.66 -46.11 37.53
C ASN A 379 27.53 -44.65 38.00
N SER A 380 26.36 -44.35 38.44
CA SER A 380 25.88 -43.48 39.55
C SER A 380 26.63 -42.20 39.95
N GLY A 381 25.85 -41.11 40.02
CA GLY A 381 26.08 -40.07 41.02
C GLY A 381 25.77 -38.67 40.63
N GLN A 382 24.52 -38.24 40.86
CA GLN A 382 24.07 -36.95 41.40
C GLN A 382 24.60 -35.61 40.87
N ALA A 383 23.64 -34.91 40.28
CA ALA A 383 23.22 -33.49 40.51
C ALA A 383 24.24 -32.34 40.34
N SER A 384 24.06 -31.51 39.34
CA SER A 384 23.44 -30.17 39.47
C SER A 384 23.71 -29.32 38.22
N SER A 385 22.64 -28.76 37.72
CA SER A 385 22.43 -27.46 37.04
C SER A 385 23.60 -26.78 36.33
N GLY A 386 23.35 -26.46 35.04
CA GLY A 386 24.13 -25.45 34.33
C GLY A 386 23.97 -25.52 32.81
N THR A 387 23.00 -24.82 32.34
CA THR A 387 22.74 -24.52 30.92
C THR A 387 23.91 -23.87 30.21
N SER A 388 24.30 -24.38 29.06
CA SER A 388 24.70 -23.54 27.91
C SER A 388 24.73 -24.36 26.61
N ARG A 389 23.88 -23.97 25.69
CA ARG A 389 23.84 -24.45 24.32
C ARG A 389 24.87 -23.70 23.49
N SER A 390 25.64 -24.39 22.71
CA SER A 390 26.31 -23.86 21.53
C SER A 390 25.97 -24.72 20.32
N PRO A 391 25.76 -24.14 19.15
CA PRO A 391 25.30 -24.85 17.95
C PRO A 391 26.48 -25.40 17.15
N GLY A 392 26.37 -26.66 16.78
CA GLY A 392 27.31 -27.33 15.91
C GLY A 392 27.16 -26.94 14.45
N GLY A 393 28.28 -26.66 13.82
CA GLY A 393 28.41 -26.44 12.38
C GLY A 393 28.19 -27.74 11.59
N ARG A 394 27.55 -27.61 10.44
CA ARG A 394 27.45 -28.65 9.43
C ARG A 394 28.48 -28.38 8.34
N THR A 395 29.39 -29.30 8.18
CA THR A 395 30.32 -29.39 7.07
C THR A 395 29.64 -29.96 5.83
N LEU A 396 29.93 -29.34 4.69
CA LEU A 396 29.62 -29.80 3.34
C LEU A 396 30.37 -31.11 3.03
N GLY A 397 29.63 -32.12 2.57
CA GLY A 397 30.16 -33.31 1.93
C GLY A 397 29.92 -33.24 0.43
N GLU A 398 30.99 -33.27 -0.34
CA GLU A 398 30.99 -33.46 -1.78
C GLU A 398 30.51 -34.89 -2.14
N ALA A 399 29.59 -34.94 -3.10
CA ALA A 399 29.33 -36.19 -3.83
C ALA A 399 29.20 -35.89 -5.32
N HIS A 400 30.18 -36.38 -6.06
CA HIS A 400 30.14 -36.51 -7.52
C HIS A 400 29.10 -37.53 -7.95
N GLY A 401 28.37 -37.24 -9.01
CA GLY A 401 27.58 -38.25 -9.69
C GLY A 401 26.70 -37.72 -10.83
N GLY A 402 27.18 -37.84 -12.04
CA GLY A 402 26.39 -38.30 -13.19
C GLY A 402 25.43 -37.31 -13.86
N TRP A 403 25.88 -36.65 -14.88
CA TRP A 403 25.03 -35.99 -15.89
C TRP A 403 24.34 -37.07 -16.75
N SER A 404 23.04 -37.11 -16.81
CA SER A 404 22.28 -37.71 -17.88
C SER A 404 21.30 -36.66 -18.47
N LYS A 405 21.32 -36.67 -19.79
CA LYS A 405 20.72 -35.67 -20.71
C LYS A 405 19.19 -35.59 -20.60
N SER A 406 18.68 -34.39 -20.71
CA SER A 406 17.29 -34.02 -20.98
C SER A 406 16.73 -34.67 -22.23
N PRO A 407 15.41 -34.80 -22.33
CA PRO A 407 14.71 -34.59 -23.58
C PRO A 407 13.85 -33.35 -23.52
N ALA A 408 14.26 -32.37 -24.30
CA ALA A 408 13.39 -31.28 -24.72
C ALA A 408 12.39 -31.82 -25.75
N ALA A 409 11.25 -32.31 -25.29
CA ALA A 409 10.09 -32.56 -26.13
C ALA A 409 8.85 -32.53 -25.23
N GLY A 410 8.06 -31.49 -25.33
CA GLY A 410 6.81 -31.35 -24.61
C GLY A 410 6.28 -29.91 -24.44
N TRP A 411 7.08 -28.90 -24.80
CA TRP A 411 6.65 -27.50 -24.67
C TRP A 411 5.82 -26.97 -25.85
N LYS A 412 5.76 -27.70 -26.98
CA LYS A 412 4.98 -27.28 -28.15
C LYS A 412 3.51 -27.71 -28.12
N GLU A 413 3.14 -28.65 -27.28
CA GLU A 413 1.75 -29.09 -27.14
C GLU A 413 0.91 -28.26 -26.16
N LEU A 414 1.54 -27.41 -25.34
CA LEU A 414 0.82 -26.55 -24.39
C LEU A 414 0.30 -25.24 -24.99
N TYR A 415 0.68 -24.92 -26.23
CA TYR A 415 0.28 -23.68 -26.92
C TYR A 415 -0.75 -23.85 -28.04
N GLN A 416 -1.31 -25.04 -28.23
CA GLN A 416 -2.25 -25.33 -29.32
C GLN A 416 -3.74 -25.39 -28.93
N VAL A 417 -4.12 -24.96 -27.73
CA VAL A 417 -5.54 -24.87 -27.35
C VAL A 417 -5.83 -23.50 -26.80
N LEU A 418 -6.03 -22.52 -27.66
CA LEU A 418 -6.76 -21.28 -27.40
C LEU A 418 -7.00 -20.54 -28.73
N GLU A 419 -7.84 -21.11 -29.60
CA GLU A 419 -8.63 -20.32 -30.54
C GLU A 419 -10.06 -20.22 -29.98
N PRO A 420 -10.71 -19.04 -30.01
CA PRO A 420 -12.06 -18.89 -29.49
C PRO A 420 -13.07 -19.46 -30.47
N GLY A 421 -13.60 -20.62 -30.16
CA GLY A 421 -14.81 -21.15 -30.78
C GLY A 421 -16.02 -20.63 -30.02
N GLU A 422 -16.90 -19.94 -30.71
CA GLU A 422 -18.25 -19.64 -30.28
C GLU A 422 -18.98 -20.96 -29.96
N GLY A 423 -19.26 -21.16 -28.66
CA GLY A 423 -20.08 -22.24 -28.17
C GLY A 423 -20.70 -21.79 -26.86
N GLU A 424 -21.99 -21.51 -26.94
CA GLU A 424 -22.87 -21.31 -25.77
C GLU A 424 -22.73 -22.50 -24.84
N PHE A 425 -22.09 -22.30 -23.70
CA PHE A 425 -22.20 -23.24 -22.57
C PHE A 425 -23.31 -22.75 -21.67
N GLU A 426 -24.45 -23.41 -21.76
CA GLU A 426 -25.45 -23.42 -20.70
C GLU A 426 -24.78 -23.95 -19.44
N VAL A 427 -24.55 -23.07 -18.47
CA VAL A 427 -24.21 -23.46 -17.12
C VAL A 427 -25.51 -23.87 -16.44
N GLU A 428 -25.76 -25.17 -16.38
CA GLU A 428 -26.72 -25.70 -15.42
C GLU A 428 -26.24 -25.33 -14.00
N SER A 429 -26.87 -24.33 -13.44
CA SER A 429 -26.81 -24.02 -12.01
C SER A 429 -27.44 -25.19 -11.25
N GLN A 430 -26.61 -26.10 -10.74
CA GLN A 430 -27.01 -26.97 -9.66
C GLN A 430 -27.23 -26.08 -8.44
N GLU A 431 -28.49 -25.72 -8.20
CA GLU A 431 -28.96 -25.24 -6.91
C GLU A 431 -28.66 -26.31 -5.85
N GLU A 432 -27.52 -26.16 -5.16
CA GLU A 432 -27.32 -26.86 -3.90
C GLU A 432 -28.35 -26.36 -2.90
N ARG A 433 -29.17 -27.30 -2.49
CA ARG A 433 -30.24 -27.16 -1.51
C ARG A 433 -29.75 -26.37 -0.30
N ALA A 434 -30.36 -25.19 -0.11
CA ALA A 434 -30.28 -24.45 1.12
C ALA A 434 -30.71 -25.35 2.30
N SER A 435 -29.74 -25.72 3.13
CA SER A 435 -30.00 -26.39 4.40
C SER A 435 -30.68 -25.42 5.35
N SER A 436 -31.85 -25.77 5.79
CA SER A 436 -32.74 -25.05 6.69
C SER A 436 -32.02 -24.65 8.01
N PRO A 437 -32.40 -23.50 8.64
CA PRO A 437 -31.73 -22.97 9.86
C PRO A 437 -31.97 -23.83 11.14
N THR A 438 -32.62 -24.97 11.04
CA THR A 438 -32.96 -25.85 12.17
C THR A 438 -31.80 -26.74 12.64
N ASN A 439 -30.76 -26.91 11.84
CA ASN A 439 -29.63 -27.81 12.17
C ASN A 439 -28.57 -27.22 13.12
N ALA A 440 -28.44 -25.87 13.20
CA ALA A 440 -27.40 -25.25 14.01
C ALA A 440 -27.64 -25.36 15.54
N ALA A 441 -28.88 -25.42 15.98
CA ALA A 441 -29.21 -25.56 17.41
C ALA A 441 -29.01 -27.01 17.90
N VAL A 442 -29.38 -27.99 17.07
CA VAL A 442 -29.23 -29.42 17.37
C VAL A 442 -27.76 -29.83 17.36
N GLN A 443 -26.92 -29.20 16.50
CA GLN A 443 -25.49 -29.46 16.43
C GLN A 443 -24.69 -28.84 17.59
N ARG A 444 -25.19 -27.76 18.23
CA ARG A 444 -24.60 -27.18 19.44
C ARG A 444 -24.75 -28.06 20.66
N GLU A 445 -25.93 -28.67 20.87
CA GLU A 445 -26.19 -29.60 21.98
C GLU A 445 -25.42 -30.92 21.82
N ALA A 446 -25.21 -31.37 20.59
CA ALA A 446 -24.41 -32.57 20.32
C ALA A 446 -22.91 -32.42 20.66
N ALA A 447 -22.37 -31.19 20.65
CA ALA A 447 -20.95 -30.96 20.96
C ALA A 447 -20.63 -31.02 22.47
N GLU A 448 -21.62 -30.92 23.36
CA GLU A 448 -21.39 -30.87 24.83
C GLU A 448 -20.94 -32.19 25.43
N GLY A 449 -21.17 -33.32 24.78
CA GLY A 449 -20.79 -34.67 25.25
C GLY A 449 -19.63 -35.34 24.53
N LEU A 450 -19.09 -34.76 23.45
CA LEU A 450 -18.11 -35.38 22.59
C LEU A 450 -16.66 -35.23 23.11
N GLU A 451 -15.90 -36.34 23.17
CA GLU A 451 -14.44 -36.25 23.34
C GLU A 451 -13.78 -35.82 22.03
N ILE A 452 -13.32 -34.56 21.98
CA ILE A 452 -12.59 -34.00 20.87
C ILE A 452 -11.09 -34.18 21.10
N LEU A 453 -10.46 -35.00 20.24
CA LEU A 453 -9.03 -35.26 20.30
C LEU A 453 -8.25 -34.19 19.53
N GLN A 454 -7.24 -33.57 20.15
CA GLN A 454 -6.27 -32.71 19.45
C GLN A 454 -5.08 -33.55 18.97
N TRP A 455 -4.81 -33.53 17.66
CA TRP A 455 -3.70 -34.26 17.05
C TRP A 455 -2.62 -33.29 16.54
N ARG A 456 -1.38 -33.55 16.99
CA ARG A 456 -0.18 -32.73 16.65
C ARG A 456 -0.34 -31.22 16.80
N GLY A 457 -1.17 -30.75 17.71
CA GLY A 457 -1.44 -29.33 17.91
C GLY A 457 -2.22 -28.63 16.79
N ARG A 458 -2.37 -29.24 15.62
CA ARG A 458 -2.91 -28.58 14.42
C ARG A 458 -4.31 -28.99 14.03
N TYR A 459 -4.75 -30.18 14.43
CA TYR A 459 -6.01 -30.76 14.02
C TYR A 459 -6.86 -31.15 15.21
N LEU A 460 -8.17 -31.01 15.08
CA LEU A 460 -9.15 -31.63 15.98
C LEU A 460 -9.82 -32.79 15.24
N LEU A 461 -9.92 -33.91 15.89
CA LEU A 461 -10.68 -35.08 15.44
C LEU A 461 -11.98 -35.11 16.24
N VAL A 462 -13.09 -35.00 15.54
CA VAL A 462 -14.43 -34.92 16.11
C VAL A 462 -15.22 -36.10 15.60
N PRO A 463 -15.67 -37.03 16.47
CA PRO A 463 -16.55 -38.13 16.03
C PRO A 463 -17.88 -37.54 15.56
N THR A 464 -18.39 -38.04 14.44
CA THR A 464 -19.70 -37.70 13.86
C THR A 464 -20.46 -38.98 13.54
N GLU A 465 -21.76 -38.87 13.25
CA GLU A 465 -22.57 -40.03 12.88
C GLU A 465 -22.12 -40.71 11.57
N GLU A 466 -21.45 -39.96 10.69
CA GLU A 466 -21.00 -40.42 9.37
C GLU A 466 -19.53 -40.86 9.36
N GLY A 467 -18.78 -40.67 10.48
CA GLY A 467 -17.37 -41.00 10.58
C GLY A 467 -16.59 -40.02 11.46
N VAL A 468 -15.44 -39.52 11.00
CA VAL A 468 -14.59 -38.57 11.73
C VAL A 468 -14.44 -37.24 10.98
N ALA A 469 -14.87 -36.16 11.59
CA ALA A 469 -14.56 -34.83 11.08
C ALA A 469 -13.16 -34.39 11.52
N VAL A 470 -12.34 -34.00 10.56
CA VAL A 470 -10.98 -33.47 10.76
C VAL A 470 -11.01 -31.97 10.57
N VAL A 471 -10.81 -31.23 11.66
CA VAL A 471 -10.85 -29.77 11.69
C VAL A 471 -9.42 -29.21 11.82
N HIS A 472 -9.03 -28.34 10.90
CA HIS A 472 -7.75 -27.65 10.99
C HIS A 472 -7.90 -26.41 11.89
N ILE A 473 -7.32 -26.43 13.11
CA ILE A 473 -7.53 -25.44 14.18
C ILE A 473 -7.37 -24.00 13.68
N ARG A 474 -6.24 -23.65 13.07
CA ARG A 474 -5.99 -22.28 12.60
C ARG A 474 -6.99 -21.80 11.55
N ARG A 475 -7.36 -22.66 10.59
CA ARG A 475 -8.30 -22.30 9.52
C ARG A 475 -9.73 -22.17 10.04
N ALA A 476 -10.11 -23.06 10.97
CA ALA A 476 -11.39 -22.98 11.68
C ALA A 476 -11.50 -21.69 12.50
N HIS A 477 -10.48 -21.38 13.29
CA HIS A 477 -10.43 -20.14 14.08
C HIS A 477 -10.48 -18.89 13.19
N MET A 478 -9.76 -18.91 12.04
CA MET A 478 -9.81 -17.84 11.05
C MET A 478 -11.23 -17.64 10.48
N ARG A 479 -11.96 -18.73 10.18
CA ARG A 479 -13.35 -18.64 9.69
C ARG A 479 -14.27 -18.06 10.75
N VAL A 480 -14.20 -18.52 11.98
CA VAL A 480 -15.01 -18.03 13.11
C VAL A 480 -14.78 -16.54 13.35
N LEU A 481 -13.52 -16.11 13.42
CA LEU A 481 -13.17 -14.71 13.62
C LEU A 481 -13.63 -13.82 12.46
N TYR A 482 -13.45 -14.27 11.22
CA TYR A 482 -13.87 -13.55 10.03
C TYR A 482 -15.38 -13.27 10.03
N GLU A 483 -16.20 -14.29 10.27
CA GLU A 483 -17.66 -14.10 10.31
C GLU A 483 -18.10 -13.27 11.52
N ARG A 484 -17.35 -13.36 12.65
CA ARG A 484 -17.59 -12.50 13.82
C ARG A 484 -17.31 -11.02 13.51
N TYR A 485 -16.20 -10.71 12.82
CA TYR A 485 -15.87 -9.34 12.42
C TYR A 485 -16.86 -8.79 11.39
N LEU A 486 -17.33 -9.59 10.45
CA LEU A 486 -18.38 -9.18 9.50
C LEU A 486 -19.72 -8.92 10.19
N ALA A 487 -20.16 -9.83 11.06
CA ALA A 487 -21.46 -9.72 11.75
C ALA A 487 -21.52 -8.52 12.72
N ALA A 488 -20.41 -8.08 13.27
CA ALA A 488 -20.32 -6.93 14.15
C ALA A 488 -20.61 -5.59 13.45
N GLN A 489 -20.53 -5.58 12.12
CA GLN A 489 -20.69 -4.37 11.30
C GLN A 489 -22.12 -4.18 10.79
N ASP A 490 -22.87 -5.26 10.61
CA ASP A 490 -24.24 -5.22 10.06
C ASP A 490 -25.31 -4.79 11.08
N SER A 491 -24.94 -4.69 12.35
CA SER A 491 -25.91 -4.38 13.38
C SER A 491 -25.91 -2.91 13.78
N ALA A 492 -26.77 -2.11 13.15
CA ALA A 492 -27.41 -0.95 13.78
C ALA A 492 -28.15 -1.32 15.10
N ALA A 493 -28.11 -2.59 15.52
CA ALA A 493 -28.67 -3.17 16.74
C ALA A 493 -27.53 -3.54 17.70
N SER A 494 -27.33 -2.74 18.66
CA SER A 494 -26.56 -2.68 19.92
C SER A 494 -26.09 -3.96 20.63
N SER A 495 -26.14 -5.17 20.10
CA SER A 495 -25.92 -6.39 20.87
C SER A 495 -24.82 -7.35 20.38
N ARG A 496 -24.09 -7.01 19.30
CA ARG A 496 -23.00 -7.87 18.78
C ARG A 496 -21.71 -7.10 18.48
N GLN A 497 -21.30 -6.20 19.39
CA GLN A 497 -19.96 -5.63 19.30
C GLN A 497 -18.89 -6.71 19.55
N VAL A 498 -17.80 -6.65 18.79
CA VAL A 498 -16.62 -7.46 19.08
C VAL A 498 -16.08 -7.05 20.44
N ALA A 499 -15.72 -8.02 21.28
CA ALA A 499 -15.12 -7.73 22.58
C ALA A 499 -13.83 -6.90 22.37
N SER A 500 -13.84 -5.67 22.87
CA SER A 500 -12.68 -4.78 22.85
C SER A 500 -11.97 -4.81 24.20
N GLN A 501 -10.67 -4.66 24.19
CA GLN A 501 -9.84 -4.50 25.37
C GLN A 501 -9.19 -3.12 25.36
N ALA A 502 -9.46 -2.33 26.40
CA ALA A 502 -8.81 -1.05 26.58
C ALA A 502 -7.32 -1.26 26.88
N LEU A 503 -6.46 -0.47 26.24
CA LEU A 503 -5.02 -0.46 26.51
C LEU A 503 -4.78 0.25 27.84
N LEU A 504 -3.93 -0.34 28.69
CA LEU A 504 -3.55 0.25 29.98
C LEU A 504 -2.83 1.60 29.81
N VAL A 505 -2.04 1.70 28.73
CA VAL A 505 -1.39 2.93 28.29
C VAL A 505 -1.79 3.12 26.82
N PRO A 506 -2.52 4.19 26.48
CA PRO A 506 -2.82 4.49 25.09
C PRO A 506 -1.55 4.64 24.25
N GLU A 507 -1.55 4.13 23.03
CA GLU A 507 -0.41 4.18 22.11
C GLU A 507 -0.57 5.31 21.11
N ASP A 508 0.38 6.26 21.09
CA ASP A 508 0.41 7.34 20.12
C ASP A 508 1.08 6.86 18.83
N ILE A 509 0.32 6.87 17.74
CA ILE A 509 0.76 6.43 16.41
C ILE A 509 0.84 7.63 15.49
N THR A 510 2.04 7.90 14.98
CA THR A 510 2.25 8.98 14.02
C THR A 510 2.10 8.46 12.61
N LEU A 511 1.26 9.13 11.85
CA LEU A 511 0.86 8.79 10.49
C LEU A 511 0.99 10.02 9.60
N THR A 512 0.88 9.82 8.28
CA THR A 512 0.71 10.94 7.37
C THR A 512 -0.70 11.52 7.50
N GLN A 513 -0.87 12.79 7.21
CA GLN A 513 -2.18 13.44 7.31
C GLN A 513 -3.28 12.73 6.48
N PRO A 514 -3.03 12.23 5.25
CA PRO A 514 -4.01 11.43 4.52
C PRO A 514 -4.40 10.14 5.22
N GLU A 515 -3.46 9.46 5.90
CA GLU A 515 -3.72 8.24 6.67
C GLU A 515 -4.59 8.53 7.90
N VAL A 516 -4.31 9.65 8.60
CA VAL A 516 -5.13 10.09 9.74
C VAL A 516 -6.57 10.35 9.29
N MET A 517 -6.76 11.10 8.20
CA MET A 517 -8.08 11.38 7.66
C MET A 517 -8.82 10.11 7.25
N ALA A 518 -8.14 9.19 6.59
CA ALA A 518 -8.71 7.93 6.17
C ALA A 518 -9.13 7.04 7.34
N LEU A 519 -8.34 6.98 8.42
CA LEU A 519 -8.70 6.24 9.63
C LEU A 519 -9.87 6.89 10.39
N MET A 520 -9.92 8.22 10.42
CA MET A 520 -11.02 8.94 11.06
C MET A 520 -12.33 8.79 10.29
N ASP A 521 -12.30 8.77 8.94
CA ASP A 521 -13.46 8.45 8.11
C ASP A 521 -14.00 7.02 8.35
N ALA A 522 -13.10 6.10 8.66
CA ALA A 522 -13.44 4.71 8.97
C ALA A 522 -13.67 4.45 10.47
N GLN A 523 -13.66 5.48 11.33
CA GLN A 523 -13.68 5.34 12.78
C GLN A 523 -14.88 4.53 13.31
N GLU A 524 -16.07 4.74 12.74
CA GLU A 524 -17.27 4.02 13.16
C GLU A 524 -17.18 2.53 12.85
N VAL A 525 -16.66 2.19 11.67
CA VAL A 525 -16.47 0.78 11.26
C VAL A 525 -15.41 0.11 12.16
N LEU A 526 -14.29 0.80 12.41
CA LEU A 526 -13.21 0.30 13.27
C LEU A 526 -13.68 0.11 14.71
N ARG A 527 -14.52 1.04 15.22
CA ARG A 527 -15.14 0.91 16.55
C ARG A 527 -16.08 -0.29 16.61
N GLY A 528 -16.90 -0.53 15.59
CA GLY A 528 -17.74 -1.74 15.48
C GLY A 528 -16.92 -3.03 15.53
N MET A 529 -15.74 -3.03 14.95
CA MET A 529 -14.76 -4.14 14.98
C MET A 529 -13.93 -4.21 16.29
N GLY A 530 -14.17 -3.30 17.25
CA GLY A 530 -13.53 -3.30 18.57
C GLY A 530 -12.23 -2.49 18.67
N MET A 531 -11.92 -1.64 17.69
CA MET A 531 -10.76 -0.74 17.72
C MET A 531 -11.21 0.70 17.99
N GLU A 532 -10.70 1.33 19.05
CA GLU A 532 -11.01 2.72 19.39
C GLU A 532 -9.80 3.62 19.13
N LEU A 533 -10.01 4.59 18.24
CA LEU A 533 -9.03 5.57 17.83
C LEU A 533 -9.49 6.98 18.22
N GLU A 534 -8.55 7.82 18.64
CA GLU A 534 -8.78 9.24 18.87
C GLU A 534 -7.70 10.06 18.18
N GLN A 535 -8.11 11.10 17.47
CA GLN A 535 -7.17 12.03 16.85
C GLN A 535 -6.62 13.00 17.91
N VAL A 536 -5.30 13.05 18.06
CA VAL A 536 -4.60 13.96 18.98
C VAL A 536 -4.17 15.23 18.25
N ASP A 537 -3.62 15.07 17.05
CA ASP A 537 -3.22 16.17 16.17
C ASP A 537 -3.33 15.76 14.68
N ASP A 538 -2.88 16.62 13.76
CA ASP A 538 -2.97 16.39 12.31
C ASP A 538 -2.19 15.17 11.81
N GLN A 539 -1.25 14.65 12.60
CA GLN A 539 -0.37 13.54 12.25
C GLN A 539 -0.31 12.44 13.31
N THR A 540 -1.05 12.57 14.42
CA THR A 540 -1.00 11.62 15.52
C THR A 540 -2.40 11.12 15.87
N ILE A 541 -2.55 9.80 15.86
CA ILE A 541 -3.72 9.10 16.37
C ILE A 541 -3.33 8.35 17.63
N GLN A 542 -4.16 8.46 18.65
CA GLN A 542 -4.07 7.68 19.88
C GLN A 542 -4.97 6.46 19.80
N LEU A 543 -4.38 5.28 19.96
CA LEU A 543 -5.09 4.01 20.05
C LEU A 543 -5.46 3.74 21.51
N ARG A 544 -6.75 3.64 21.83
CA ARG A 544 -7.29 3.46 23.19
C ARG A 544 -7.75 2.05 23.50
N ALA A 545 -8.36 1.39 22.52
CA ALA A 545 -8.81 0.01 22.68
C ALA A 545 -8.60 -0.79 21.40
N VAL A 546 -8.45 -2.10 21.55
CA VAL A 546 -8.21 -3.04 20.46
C VAL A 546 -9.11 -4.27 20.61
N PRO A 547 -9.43 -4.99 19.52
CA PRO A 547 -10.11 -6.27 19.62
C PRO A 547 -9.33 -7.22 20.54
N ALA A 548 -10.01 -7.88 21.47
CA ALA A 548 -9.38 -8.78 22.44
C ALA A 548 -8.55 -9.89 21.78
N ASP A 549 -8.93 -10.32 20.59
CA ASP A 549 -8.24 -11.34 19.80
C ASP A 549 -6.94 -10.83 19.12
N LEU A 550 -6.69 -9.49 19.09
CA LEU A 550 -5.56 -8.86 18.38
C LEU A 550 -4.52 -8.20 19.30
N ILE A 551 -4.56 -8.42 20.60
CA ILE A 551 -3.71 -7.74 21.61
C ILE A 551 -2.21 -7.85 21.27
N THR A 552 -1.77 -8.96 20.72
CA THR A 552 -0.35 -9.22 20.41
C THR A 552 0.11 -8.67 19.05
N SER A 553 -0.81 -8.21 18.19
CA SER A 553 -0.52 -7.80 16.82
C SER A 553 -1.24 -6.49 16.42
N VAL A 554 -1.44 -5.62 17.38
CA VAL A 554 -2.18 -4.35 17.23
C VAL A 554 -1.61 -3.51 16.08
N ARG A 555 -0.29 -3.30 16.08
CA ARG A 555 0.38 -2.51 15.04
C ARG A 555 0.20 -3.12 13.66
N GLU A 556 0.33 -4.44 13.55
CA GLU A 556 0.12 -5.14 12.28
C GLU A 556 -1.33 -5.10 11.80
N ALA A 557 -2.30 -5.08 12.72
CA ALA A 557 -3.70 -4.92 12.39
C ALA A 557 -3.98 -3.53 11.80
N LEU A 558 -3.44 -2.47 12.41
CA LEU A 558 -3.53 -1.12 11.91
C LEU A 558 -2.83 -0.96 10.55
N ASP A 559 -1.61 -1.51 10.42
CA ASP A 559 -0.88 -1.49 9.15
C ASP A 559 -1.69 -2.16 8.04
N SER A 560 -2.45 -3.23 8.33
CA SER A 560 -3.31 -3.87 7.32
C SER A 560 -4.51 -3.01 6.91
N VAL A 561 -5.03 -2.22 7.83
CA VAL A 561 -6.06 -1.21 7.49
C VAL A 561 -5.45 -0.17 6.56
N LEU A 562 -4.29 0.38 6.90
CA LEU A 562 -3.57 1.36 6.09
C LEU A 562 -3.16 0.80 4.71
N GLU A 563 -2.76 -0.46 4.63
CA GLU A 563 -2.42 -1.13 3.37
C GLU A 563 -3.60 -1.12 2.39
N THR A 564 -4.82 -1.40 2.87
CA THR A 564 -6.01 -1.32 2.03
C THR A 564 -6.29 0.11 1.57
N PHE A 565 -5.90 1.13 2.33
CA PHE A 565 -5.95 2.51 1.90
C PHE A 565 -4.96 2.80 0.77
N HIS A 566 -3.78 2.19 0.78
CA HIS A 566 -2.74 2.44 -0.21
C HIS A 566 -2.97 1.73 -1.55
N ASP A 567 -3.62 0.58 -1.55
CA ASP A 567 -3.85 -0.20 -2.79
C ASP A 567 -4.90 0.42 -3.73
N GLY A 568 -5.65 1.44 -3.29
CA GLY A 568 -6.61 2.16 -4.13
C GLY A 568 -7.80 1.32 -4.64
N SER A 569 -7.90 0.06 -4.22
CA SER A 569 -8.93 -0.89 -4.62
C SER A 569 -10.17 -0.78 -3.71
N TRP A 570 -10.86 0.38 -3.79
CA TRP A 570 -11.97 0.67 -2.88
C TRP A 570 -13.30 0.68 -3.63
N ASP A 571 -13.76 -0.47 -4.06
CA ASP A 571 -14.99 -0.55 -4.84
C ASP A 571 -16.28 -0.47 -4.02
N GLY A 572 -16.19 -0.46 -2.67
CA GLY A 572 -17.34 -0.29 -1.79
C GLY A 572 -16.98 -0.39 -0.32
N GLU A 573 -17.90 0.06 0.55
CA GLU A 573 -17.76 -0.05 2.00
C GLU A 573 -17.73 -1.52 2.44
N ASP A 574 -18.51 -2.37 1.78
CA ASP A 574 -18.61 -3.80 2.08
C ASP A 574 -17.30 -4.54 1.70
N GLU A 575 -16.68 -4.19 0.58
CA GLU A 575 -15.40 -4.79 0.17
C GLU A 575 -14.25 -4.44 1.14
N ARG A 576 -14.24 -3.20 1.67
CA ARG A 576 -13.29 -2.80 2.73
C ARG A 576 -13.45 -3.64 3.97
N ARG A 577 -14.69 -3.76 4.44
CA ARG A 577 -15.07 -4.52 5.63
C ARG A 577 -14.61 -5.97 5.50
N GLU A 578 -14.86 -6.55 4.35
CA GLU A 578 -14.44 -7.92 4.05
C GLU A 578 -12.91 -8.09 4.08
N LYS A 579 -12.17 -7.17 3.46
CA LYS A 579 -10.70 -7.20 3.45
C LYS A 579 -10.11 -7.05 4.85
N TRP A 580 -10.64 -6.12 5.67
CA TRP A 580 -10.18 -5.95 7.05
C TRP A 580 -10.53 -7.16 7.92
N ALA A 581 -11.74 -7.67 7.81
CA ALA A 581 -12.15 -8.87 8.52
C ALA A 581 -11.25 -10.07 8.17
N LYS A 582 -10.90 -10.26 6.89
CA LYS A 582 -9.94 -11.29 6.44
C LYS A 582 -8.55 -11.09 7.02
N ALA A 583 -8.01 -9.86 6.94
CA ALA A 583 -6.68 -9.53 7.42
C ALA A 583 -6.57 -9.71 8.94
N TRP A 584 -7.56 -9.26 9.69
CA TRP A 584 -7.57 -9.38 11.15
C TRP A 584 -7.79 -10.82 11.61
N ALA A 585 -8.72 -11.55 10.99
CA ALA A 585 -8.91 -12.97 11.27
C ALA A 585 -7.64 -13.80 11.01
N GLN A 586 -6.89 -13.48 9.95
CA GLN A 586 -5.63 -14.16 9.65
C GLN A 586 -4.55 -13.93 10.71
N ARG A 587 -4.50 -12.72 11.31
CA ARG A 587 -3.53 -12.36 12.36
C ARG A 587 -3.94 -12.89 13.73
N ALA A 588 -5.21 -12.76 14.07
CA ALA A 588 -5.78 -13.21 15.34
C ALA A 588 -5.88 -14.75 15.44
N ALA A 589 -5.92 -15.46 14.30
CA ALA A 589 -6.03 -16.91 14.30
C ALA A 589 -4.83 -17.54 14.98
N ALA A 590 -5.09 -18.25 16.10
CA ALA A 590 -4.07 -18.93 16.89
C ALA A 590 -3.14 -19.81 16.04
N SER A 591 -1.84 -19.69 16.25
CA SER A 591 -0.85 -20.65 15.73
C SER A 591 -1.10 -21.97 16.44
N GLY A 592 -1.53 -23.01 15.68
CA GLY A 592 -2.07 -24.27 16.21
C GLY A 592 -1.06 -25.20 16.88
N ASP A 593 0.06 -24.72 17.43
CA ASP A 593 1.09 -25.58 18.00
C ASP A 593 0.95 -25.79 19.54
N ALA A 594 0.06 -25.04 20.19
CA ALA A 594 -0.18 -25.16 21.62
C ALA A 594 -1.35 -26.12 21.94
N PRO A 595 -1.28 -26.89 23.03
CA PRO A 595 -2.38 -27.73 23.47
C PRO A 595 -3.56 -26.85 23.93
N MET A 596 -4.74 -27.08 23.34
CA MET A 596 -5.97 -26.39 23.71
C MET A 596 -6.70 -27.12 24.85
N PRO A 597 -7.24 -26.38 25.83
CA PRO A 597 -8.13 -26.96 26.85
C PRO A 597 -9.35 -27.64 26.20
N PRO A 598 -9.91 -28.72 26.78
CA PRO A 598 -11.08 -29.41 26.24
C PRO A 598 -12.29 -28.51 26.00
N ALA A 599 -12.53 -27.55 26.89
CA ALA A 599 -13.60 -26.56 26.72
C ALA A 599 -13.39 -25.67 25.48
N ALA A 600 -12.15 -25.19 25.23
CA ALA A 600 -11.84 -24.35 24.08
C ALA A 600 -11.96 -25.12 22.75
N ARG A 601 -11.63 -26.44 22.74
CA ARG A 601 -11.80 -27.29 21.55
C ARG A 601 -13.27 -27.42 21.18
N ARG A 602 -14.13 -27.68 22.18
CA ARG A 602 -15.59 -27.78 21.98
C ARG A 602 -16.17 -26.47 21.50
N GLN A 603 -15.76 -25.35 22.11
CA GLN A 603 -16.23 -24.03 21.73
C GLN A 603 -15.84 -23.71 20.27
N LEU A 604 -14.59 -23.97 19.85
CA LEU A 604 -14.13 -23.71 18.49
C LEU A 604 -14.92 -24.53 17.45
N VAL A 605 -15.20 -25.80 17.77
CA VAL A 605 -15.99 -26.68 16.87
C VAL A 605 -17.44 -26.22 16.79
N ALA A 606 -18.05 -25.84 17.92
CA ALA A 606 -19.41 -25.34 17.95
C ALA A 606 -19.53 -24.00 17.19
N ASP A 607 -18.58 -23.09 17.37
CA ASP A 607 -18.55 -21.81 16.67
C ASP A 607 -18.33 -21.99 15.16
N LEU A 608 -17.46 -22.96 14.76
CA LEU A 608 -17.24 -23.27 13.35
C LEU A 608 -18.51 -23.81 12.68
N TRP A 609 -19.22 -24.72 13.34
CA TRP A 609 -20.48 -25.28 12.81
C TRP A 609 -21.62 -24.23 12.75
N ALA A 610 -21.53 -23.17 13.55
CA ALA A 610 -22.44 -22.04 13.47
C ALA A 610 -22.13 -21.06 12.34
N CYS A 611 -20.97 -21.18 11.68
CA CYS A 611 -20.58 -20.35 10.54
C CYS A 611 -21.40 -20.68 9.28
N ALA A 612 -21.57 -19.70 8.40
CA ALA A 612 -22.28 -19.88 7.12
C ALA A 612 -21.52 -20.86 6.19
N HIS A 613 -20.18 -20.86 6.24
CA HIS A 613 -19.34 -21.71 5.40
C HIS A 613 -18.27 -22.44 6.22
N PRO A 614 -18.60 -23.46 7.04
CA PRO A 614 -17.69 -24.13 7.96
C PRO A 614 -16.57 -24.90 7.28
N ASN A 615 -16.76 -25.32 6.02
CA ASN A 615 -15.84 -26.21 5.30
C ASN A 615 -14.58 -25.51 4.80
N VAL A 616 -14.60 -24.17 4.62
CA VAL A 616 -13.51 -23.40 4.04
C VAL A 616 -13.15 -22.19 4.89
N ASP A 617 -11.87 -21.84 4.90
CA ASP A 617 -11.41 -20.60 5.52
C ASP A 617 -11.71 -19.38 4.58
N PRO A 618 -11.54 -18.13 5.02
CA PRO A 618 -11.79 -16.94 4.19
C PRO A 618 -10.88 -16.83 2.95
N MET A 619 -9.85 -17.68 2.85
CA MET A 619 -8.94 -17.77 1.70
C MET A 619 -9.30 -18.93 0.75
N GLY A 620 -10.45 -19.60 0.95
CA GLY A 620 -10.89 -20.73 0.13
C GLY A 620 -10.20 -22.06 0.42
N ARG A 621 -9.39 -22.17 1.52
CA ARG A 621 -8.70 -23.42 1.87
C ARG A 621 -9.57 -24.26 2.78
N THR A 622 -9.55 -25.59 2.64
CA THR A 622 -10.33 -26.51 3.46
C THR A 622 -10.04 -26.35 4.95
N ALA A 623 -11.05 -26.01 5.75
CA ALA A 623 -10.98 -25.88 7.20
C ALA A 623 -11.50 -27.12 7.92
N LEU A 624 -12.51 -27.80 7.34
CA LEU A 624 -13.14 -29.01 7.85
C LEU A 624 -13.29 -30.02 6.72
N SER A 625 -12.98 -31.29 7.00
CA SER A 625 -13.18 -32.41 6.09
C SER A 625 -13.75 -33.60 6.89
N VAL A 626 -14.80 -34.24 6.39
CA VAL A 626 -15.38 -35.43 7.01
C VAL A 626 -14.85 -36.68 6.29
N TRP A 627 -14.28 -37.60 7.04
CA TRP A 627 -13.85 -38.90 6.56
C TRP A 627 -14.89 -39.94 6.97
N ALA A 628 -15.58 -40.47 5.98
CA ALA A 628 -16.60 -41.48 6.22
C ALA A 628 -15.99 -42.79 6.76
N ASP A 629 -16.76 -43.57 7.52
CA ASP A 629 -16.32 -44.84 8.06
C ASP A 629 -15.79 -45.81 6.98
N LYS A 630 -16.35 -45.74 5.77
CA LYS A 630 -15.88 -46.48 4.59
C LYS A 630 -14.43 -46.18 4.23
N ASP A 631 -14.03 -44.93 4.37
CA ASP A 631 -12.68 -44.45 4.02
C ASP A 631 -11.68 -44.87 5.11
N LEU A 632 -12.15 -44.92 6.36
CA LEU A 632 -11.36 -45.37 7.51
C LEU A 632 -11.16 -46.89 7.52
N GLU A 633 -12.13 -47.67 7.02
CA GLU A 633 -12.03 -49.13 6.93
C GLU A 633 -11.18 -49.61 5.73
N ASN A 634 -11.04 -48.80 4.69
CA ASN A 634 -10.36 -49.20 3.44
C ASN A 634 -8.92 -49.66 3.61
N PRO A 635 -8.07 -49.07 4.49
CA PRO A 635 -6.71 -49.54 4.75
C PRO A 635 -6.63 -50.90 5.46
N PHE A 636 -7.73 -51.40 6.06
CA PHE A 636 -7.79 -52.65 6.82
C PHE A 636 -8.45 -53.80 6.05
N ARG A 637 -8.92 -53.56 4.85
CA ARG A 637 -9.42 -54.54 3.90
C ARG A 637 -8.30 -54.93 2.94
#